data_85e13c5b32a3abe01254d0f2b438b898
#
_entry.id   85e13c5b32a3abe01254d0f2b438b898
#
_cell.length_a   1.000
_cell.length_b   1.000
_cell.length_c   1.000
_cell.angle_alpha   90.00
_cell.angle_beta   90.00
_cell.angle_gamma   90.00
#
_symmetry.space_group_name_H-M   'P 1'
#
loop_
_entity.id
_entity.type
_entity.pdbx_description
1 polymer ?
#
loop_
_entity_poly.entity_id
_entity_poly.type
_entity_poly.pdbx_seq_one_letter_code
_entity_poly.pdbx_strand_id
1 'polypeptide(L)'
;MPDFSFRLLPDFIEKYKEVEPPFGFRDAGGNSLGELTFLRTYSNLNDDGTKERWQDTCVRVTNGTYSIQKSHAKNNKLEWNDQKGQSSAKEFFDRMFNLKWTPPGRGLEKMGSKQVMEGNSASLQNCAVISTGDIDRHDPGAVFQWAMLALMYGVGVGADMLGAKKNIEIRERVGDTEMFVVPDSREGWAESLRLLINSYLRHNAPVSFDYSLIRPKGTPLKTFGGLASGPEPLVMLHDRLEVIFEKRVGRTLDSETIVDIFNMIGACVIAGSTRRSAEIMLGDYDDTAFLDLKNSGVYPERNSYDPENPGWAWASNNSINVPVGADYEKYLDLIVNNGEPGFVWLDVAKSRGRMMDAPDDKDRRVVGFNPCSEQPLESQEMCTLVTVHLQNAESKEDFLRTLKFAFLYAKTVTLVPTPWTKTNSVMQRNRRIGLSLTGITDVIDERGLPEILEWMDAGYQEVRRLDKIYSEWLCVRESNRVTTIKPEGTVSLLSGASPGIHWGPGGKYYMRAIRFGGSDKMISLFRAAGYKVEKDLVSHDTYVVYFPVKSNAHRSEREVSVFEKIGLAAKAQHYWSDNGVSVTVSFDKETEKHLLVPALRLHEGSLKAVSFLPMSNEAYPQQPYTQITEEEYNSYLGSIKKIDFSAIYDGVDNLEAIGDRYCSNDTCSI
;
A
#
# COMPACT_ATOMS: atom_id res chain seq x y z
N MET A 1 -13.52 6.46 25.67
CA MET A 1 -12.56 5.81 26.58
C MET A 1 -12.17 6.78 27.67
N PRO A 2 -11.84 6.34 28.91
CA PRO A 2 -11.23 7.23 29.90
C PRO A 2 -9.96 7.84 29.29
N ASP A 3 -9.74 9.11 29.51
CA ASP A 3 -8.58 9.84 28.96
C ASP A 3 -7.28 9.42 29.65
N PHE A 4 -6.70 8.31 29.21
CA PHE A 4 -5.35 7.89 29.60
C PHE A 4 -4.32 8.45 28.62
N SER A 5 -4.39 9.72 28.30
CA SER A 5 -3.48 10.37 27.36
C SER A 5 -2.04 10.33 27.86
N PHE A 6 -1.14 10.10 26.92
CA PHE A 6 0.29 10.28 27.09
C PHE A 6 0.72 11.52 26.29
N ARG A 7 1.66 12.28 26.83
CA ARG A 7 2.26 13.42 26.15
C ARG A 7 3.77 13.43 26.43
N LEU A 8 4.55 13.60 25.37
CA LEU A 8 5.97 13.92 25.51
C LEU A 8 6.15 15.22 26.29
N LEU A 9 7.20 15.28 27.09
CA LEU A 9 7.51 16.48 27.86
C LEU A 9 7.87 17.66 26.94
N PRO A 10 7.30 18.87 27.16
CA PRO A 10 7.55 20.05 26.33
C PRO A 10 9.03 20.40 26.16
N ASP A 11 9.82 20.34 27.25
CA ASP A 11 11.26 20.61 27.24
C ASP A 11 12.05 19.66 26.32
N PHE A 12 11.52 18.46 26.08
CA PHE A 12 12.13 17.55 25.12
C PHE A 12 11.81 17.96 23.69
N ILE A 13 10.54 18.30 23.41
CA ILE A 13 10.07 18.69 22.08
C ILE A 13 10.75 19.98 21.62
N GLU A 14 10.93 20.95 22.52
CA GLU A 14 11.56 22.24 22.21
C GLU A 14 12.98 22.09 21.64
N LYS A 15 13.69 21.01 21.98
CA LYS A 15 15.04 20.73 21.42
C LYS A 15 15.05 20.51 19.91
N TYR A 16 13.91 20.09 19.35
CA TYR A 16 13.79 19.78 17.93
C TYR A 16 13.16 20.89 17.10
N LYS A 17 12.72 21.98 17.73
CA LYS A 17 12.00 23.07 17.07
C LYS A 17 12.81 23.72 15.94
N GLU A 18 14.09 23.90 16.14
CA GLU A 18 15.02 24.50 15.18
C GLU A 18 15.90 23.45 14.48
N VAL A 19 15.66 22.15 14.73
CA VAL A 19 16.41 21.07 14.08
C VAL A 19 15.81 20.78 12.72
N GLU A 20 16.63 20.92 11.69
CA GLU A 20 16.21 20.59 10.33
C GLU A 20 16.05 19.07 10.17
N PRO A 21 14.89 18.57 9.70
CA PRO A 21 14.68 17.15 9.48
C PRO A 21 15.64 16.59 8.42
N PRO A 22 16.17 15.36 8.58
CA PRO A 22 17.11 14.76 7.64
C PRO A 22 16.42 14.16 6.41
N PHE A 23 15.55 14.92 5.75
CA PHE A 23 14.88 14.48 4.55
C PHE A 23 15.88 14.15 3.43
N GLY A 24 15.59 13.07 2.70
CA GLY A 24 16.41 12.57 1.62
C GLY A 24 16.24 13.32 0.30
N PHE A 25 17.12 12.99 -0.64
CA PHE A 25 17.19 13.60 -1.96
C PHE A 25 17.25 15.13 -1.90
N ARG A 26 18.12 15.64 -1.02
CA ARG A 26 18.41 17.06 -0.91
C ARG A 26 19.35 17.46 -2.04
N ASP A 27 18.96 18.43 -2.83
CA ASP A 27 19.80 19.00 -3.87
C ASP A 27 20.81 20.02 -3.31
N ALA A 28 21.74 20.50 -4.17
CA ALA A 28 22.74 21.50 -3.77
C ALA A 28 22.13 22.87 -3.45
N GLY A 29 20.91 23.16 -3.91
CA GLY A 29 20.14 24.35 -3.55
C GLY A 29 19.48 24.27 -2.19
N GLY A 30 19.51 23.09 -1.54
CA GLY A 30 18.89 22.82 -0.26
C GLY A 30 17.42 22.39 -0.32
N ASN A 31 16.86 22.19 -1.53
CA ASN A 31 15.52 21.61 -1.68
C ASN A 31 15.57 20.10 -1.46
N SER A 32 14.50 19.53 -0.92
CA SER A 32 14.41 18.09 -0.69
C SER A 32 13.15 17.49 -1.28
N LEU A 33 13.33 16.49 -2.14
CA LEU A 33 12.21 15.69 -2.65
C LEU A 33 11.52 14.93 -1.52
N GLY A 34 12.26 14.55 -0.48
CA GLY A 34 11.71 13.93 0.73
C GLY A 34 10.76 14.88 1.47
N GLU A 35 11.13 16.16 1.64
CA GLU A 35 10.27 17.17 2.27
C GLU A 35 9.02 17.45 1.43
N LEU A 36 9.18 17.59 0.12
CA LEU A 36 8.06 17.74 -0.79
C LEU A 36 7.08 16.56 -0.71
N THR A 37 7.61 15.33 -0.65
CA THR A 37 6.81 14.13 -0.48
C THR A 37 6.06 14.14 0.85
N PHE A 38 6.71 14.55 1.93
CA PHE A 38 6.07 14.71 3.25
C PHE A 38 4.91 15.72 3.18
N LEU A 39 5.16 16.92 2.66
CA LEU A 39 4.16 17.99 2.54
C LEU A 39 2.92 17.59 1.75
N ARG A 40 3.11 16.88 0.65
CA ARG A 40 2.01 16.47 -0.25
C ARG A 40 1.23 15.28 0.27
N THR A 41 1.87 14.38 1.03
CA THR A 41 1.30 13.05 1.28
C THR A 41 0.99 12.80 2.76
N TYR A 42 1.79 13.32 3.70
CA TYR A 42 1.74 12.89 5.10
C TYR A 42 1.51 14.02 6.10
N SER A 43 1.74 15.27 5.70
CA SER A 43 1.50 16.44 6.54
C SER A 43 0.00 16.69 6.69
N ASN A 44 -0.53 16.56 7.90
CA ASN A 44 -1.93 16.85 8.18
C ASN A 44 -2.19 18.36 8.26
N LEU A 45 -3.46 18.72 8.02
CA LEU A 45 -3.95 20.07 8.26
C LEU A 45 -4.34 20.20 9.74
N ASN A 46 -3.85 21.23 10.40
CA ASN A 46 -4.24 21.61 11.75
C ASN A 46 -5.58 22.35 11.77
N ASP A 47 -6.21 22.46 12.93
CA ASP A 47 -7.49 23.14 13.08
C ASP A 47 -7.44 24.64 12.73
N ASP A 48 -6.28 25.26 12.83
CA ASP A 48 -6.01 26.67 12.45
C ASP A 48 -5.71 26.88 10.97
N GLY A 49 -5.70 25.81 10.17
CA GLY A 49 -5.41 25.84 8.74
C GLY A 49 -3.93 25.72 8.38
N THR A 50 -3.04 25.63 9.35
CA THR A 50 -1.61 25.35 9.13
C THR A 50 -1.37 23.87 8.84
N LYS A 51 -0.21 23.53 8.24
CA LYS A 51 0.18 22.14 8.04
C LYS A 51 1.17 21.67 9.11
N GLU A 52 1.03 20.40 9.52
CA GLU A 52 2.03 19.77 10.40
C GLU A 52 3.42 19.84 9.78
N ARG A 53 4.41 20.26 10.57
CA ARG A 53 5.83 20.06 10.28
C ARG A 53 6.22 18.61 10.63
N TRP A 54 7.36 18.14 10.17
CA TRP A 54 7.82 16.77 10.46
C TRP A 54 7.88 16.47 11.96
N GLN A 55 8.38 17.40 12.73
CA GLN A 55 8.40 17.33 14.19
C GLN A 55 7.00 17.14 14.78
N ASP A 56 5.97 17.85 14.28
CA ASP A 56 4.61 17.76 14.79
C ASP A 56 4.01 16.37 14.51
N THR A 57 4.24 15.85 13.30
CA THR A 57 3.88 14.48 12.94
C THR A 57 4.56 13.47 13.86
N CYS A 58 5.87 13.63 14.14
CA CYS A 58 6.60 12.75 15.06
C CYS A 58 6.05 12.82 16.48
N VAL A 59 5.67 14.00 16.97
CA VAL A 59 5.02 14.20 18.28
C VAL A 59 3.66 13.50 18.31
N ARG A 60 2.82 13.71 17.29
CA ARG A 60 1.49 13.11 17.20
C ARG A 60 1.56 11.58 17.18
N VAL A 61 2.42 11.01 16.36
CA VAL A 61 2.62 9.56 16.24
C VAL A 61 3.12 8.98 17.58
N THR A 62 4.08 9.62 18.21
CA THR A 62 4.62 9.17 19.52
C THR A 62 3.55 9.25 20.60
N ASN A 63 2.89 10.39 20.74
CA ASN A 63 1.82 10.57 21.74
C ASN A 63 0.68 9.58 21.53
N GLY A 64 0.25 9.37 20.29
CA GLY A 64 -0.79 8.40 19.93
C GLY A 64 -0.41 6.97 20.31
N THR A 65 0.80 6.54 19.93
CA THR A 65 1.31 5.19 20.21
C THR A 65 1.36 4.92 21.72
N TYR A 66 1.97 5.81 22.48
CA TYR A 66 2.09 5.62 23.94
C TYR A 66 0.77 5.84 24.70
N SER A 67 -0.16 6.63 24.18
CA SER A 67 -1.51 6.73 24.72
C SER A 67 -2.29 5.41 24.57
N ILE A 68 -2.19 4.75 23.41
CA ILE A 68 -2.80 3.44 23.19
C ILE A 68 -2.25 2.40 24.17
N GLN A 69 -0.93 2.36 24.35
CA GLN A 69 -0.29 1.44 25.32
C GLN A 69 -0.73 1.71 26.75
N LYS A 70 -0.72 2.98 27.17
CA LYS A 70 -1.17 3.40 28.51
C LYS A 70 -2.62 3.05 28.75
N SER A 71 -3.51 3.33 27.77
CA SER A 71 -4.92 2.96 27.83
C SER A 71 -5.11 1.44 27.90
N HIS A 72 -4.39 0.68 27.09
CA HIS A 72 -4.43 -0.77 27.12
C HIS A 72 -4.00 -1.33 28.49
N ALA A 73 -2.87 -0.84 29.02
CA ALA A 73 -2.39 -1.27 30.34
C ALA A 73 -3.40 -0.95 31.45
N LYS A 74 -3.95 0.25 31.49
CA LYS A 74 -4.94 0.65 32.51
C LYS A 74 -6.25 -0.13 32.39
N ASN A 75 -6.77 -0.31 31.18
CA ASN A 75 -8.02 -1.04 30.93
C ASN A 75 -7.90 -2.54 31.30
N ASN A 76 -6.72 -3.11 31.16
CA ASN A 76 -6.45 -4.52 31.51
C ASN A 76 -5.81 -4.70 32.89
N LYS A 77 -5.72 -3.65 33.72
CA LYS A 77 -5.12 -3.66 35.05
C LYS A 77 -3.65 -4.10 35.06
N LEU A 78 -2.92 -3.79 33.99
CA LEU A 78 -1.49 -4.01 33.86
C LEU A 78 -0.71 -2.83 34.44
N GLU A 79 0.53 -3.08 34.85
CA GLU A 79 1.42 -2.01 35.36
C GLU A 79 1.78 -1.02 34.24
N TRP A 80 1.73 0.26 34.55
CA TRP A 80 2.24 1.35 33.71
C TRP A 80 3.13 2.28 34.53
N ASN A 81 4.35 2.53 34.06
CA ASN A 81 5.30 3.45 34.68
C ASN A 81 5.54 4.64 33.76
N ASP A 82 5.07 5.83 34.16
CA ASP A 82 5.15 7.05 33.35
C ASP A 82 6.62 7.47 33.06
N GLN A 83 7.54 7.27 33.99
CA GLN A 83 8.96 7.62 33.80
C GLN A 83 9.64 6.71 32.76
N LYS A 84 9.40 5.40 32.83
CA LYS A 84 9.85 4.47 31.78
C LYS A 84 9.19 4.76 30.44
N GLY A 85 7.90 5.10 30.45
CA GLY A 85 7.16 5.54 29.28
C GLY A 85 7.80 6.76 28.61
N GLN A 86 8.11 7.80 29.38
CA GLN A 86 8.80 9.00 28.88
C GLN A 86 10.18 8.69 28.30
N SER A 87 10.99 7.89 29.01
CA SER A 87 12.32 7.52 28.52
C SER A 87 12.27 6.77 27.20
N SER A 88 11.35 5.82 27.07
CA SER A 88 11.14 5.04 25.84
C SER A 88 10.60 5.93 24.70
N ALA A 89 9.63 6.80 24.99
CA ALA A 89 9.02 7.68 24.01
C ALA A 89 9.99 8.71 23.41
N LYS A 90 10.95 9.19 24.21
CA LYS A 90 12.01 10.09 23.72
C LYS A 90 12.90 9.41 22.67
N GLU A 91 13.35 8.19 22.91
CA GLU A 91 14.16 7.46 21.93
C GLU A 91 13.35 7.01 20.72
N PHE A 92 12.09 6.61 20.92
CA PHE A 92 11.15 6.31 19.85
C PHE A 92 10.99 7.52 18.90
N PHE A 93 10.75 8.71 19.45
CA PHE A 93 10.65 9.97 18.72
C PHE A 93 11.95 10.29 17.99
N ASP A 94 13.09 10.27 18.71
CA ASP A 94 14.39 10.64 18.16
C ASP A 94 14.75 9.79 16.93
N ARG A 95 14.59 8.46 17.02
CA ARG A 95 14.86 7.55 15.91
C ARG A 95 13.92 7.75 14.74
N MET A 96 12.63 8.06 14.99
CA MET A 96 11.68 8.37 13.93
C MET A 96 11.99 9.73 13.30
N PHE A 97 12.29 10.77 14.09
CA PHE A 97 12.68 12.10 13.61
C PHE A 97 13.89 12.02 12.67
N ASN A 98 14.88 11.19 13.05
CA ASN A 98 16.09 10.94 12.26
C ASN A 98 15.90 9.91 11.13
N LEU A 99 14.66 9.58 10.77
CA LEU A 99 14.33 8.67 9.66
C LEU A 99 15.06 7.32 9.75
N LYS A 100 15.35 6.82 10.95
CA LYS A 100 15.87 5.45 11.14
C LYS A 100 14.77 4.41 10.99
N TRP A 101 13.55 4.78 11.33
CA TRP A 101 12.32 4.02 11.09
C TRP A 101 11.15 4.98 10.94
N THR A 102 10.07 4.51 10.29
CA THR A 102 8.81 5.24 10.18
C THR A 102 7.62 4.30 10.29
N PRO A 103 6.46 4.78 10.77
CA PRO A 103 5.19 4.14 10.44
C PRO A 103 5.03 3.98 8.92
N PRO A 104 4.15 3.09 8.43
CA PRO A 104 3.75 3.14 7.04
C PRO A 104 3.01 4.45 6.77
N GLY A 105 2.83 4.81 5.50
CA GLY A 105 2.19 6.09 5.13
C GLY A 105 0.89 6.38 5.88
N ARG A 106 0.03 5.36 6.03
CA ARG A 106 -1.20 5.46 6.85
C ARG A 106 -0.94 5.76 8.32
N GLY A 107 0.11 5.20 8.87
CA GLY A 107 0.50 5.46 10.26
C GLY A 107 1.02 6.87 10.45
N LEU A 108 1.81 7.40 9.49
CA LEU A 108 2.24 8.80 9.49
C LEU A 108 1.04 9.75 9.45
N GLU A 109 0.03 9.45 8.63
CA GLU A 109 -1.15 10.26 8.47
C GLU A 109 -2.14 10.15 9.64
N LYS A 110 -2.42 8.94 10.14
CA LYS A 110 -3.57 8.67 11.02
C LYS A 110 -3.24 8.32 12.47
N MET A 111 -2.01 7.87 12.81
CA MET A 111 -1.69 7.56 14.21
C MET A 111 -1.83 8.82 15.09
N GLY A 112 -2.54 8.69 16.20
CA GLY A 112 -2.87 9.80 17.10
C GLY A 112 -4.04 10.68 16.65
N SER A 113 -4.63 10.44 15.47
CA SER A 113 -5.84 11.14 15.04
C SER A 113 -7.05 10.76 15.91
N LYS A 114 -8.05 11.65 15.95
CA LYS A 114 -9.30 11.43 16.70
C LYS A 114 -9.94 10.09 16.37
N GLN A 115 -10.00 9.73 15.09
CA GLN A 115 -10.61 8.49 14.61
C GLN A 115 -9.95 7.23 15.21
N VAL A 116 -8.61 7.21 15.25
CA VAL A 116 -7.85 6.09 15.82
C VAL A 116 -8.02 6.04 17.34
N MET A 117 -7.95 7.20 17.99
CA MET A 117 -8.10 7.29 19.45
C MET A 117 -9.50 6.94 19.94
N GLU A 118 -10.52 7.09 19.10
CA GLU A 118 -11.89 6.64 19.34
C GLU A 118 -12.09 5.12 19.11
N GLY A 119 -11.05 4.39 18.66
CA GLY A 119 -11.04 2.94 18.58
C GLY A 119 -11.25 2.37 17.19
N ASN A 120 -10.96 3.11 16.13
CA ASN A 120 -11.00 2.61 14.76
C ASN A 120 -9.59 2.50 14.16
N SER A 121 -9.00 1.31 14.23
CA SER A 121 -7.68 1.04 13.65
C SER A 121 -7.71 0.68 12.16
N ALA A 122 -8.86 0.52 11.53
CA ALA A 122 -8.93 0.19 10.10
C ALA A 122 -8.19 1.22 9.25
N SER A 123 -8.21 2.51 9.66
CA SER A 123 -7.48 3.58 8.98
C SER A 123 -5.96 3.53 9.14
N LEU A 124 -5.44 2.73 10.09
CA LEU A 124 -3.99 2.49 10.27
C LEU A 124 -3.49 1.31 9.44
N GLN A 125 -4.39 0.45 8.97
CA GLN A 125 -4.04 -0.73 8.21
C GLN A 125 -3.87 -0.37 6.72
N ASN A 126 -2.85 -0.91 6.08
CA ASN A 126 -2.59 -0.61 4.68
C ASN A 126 -3.40 -1.49 3.74
N CYS A 127 -3.50 -2.77 4.05
CA CYS A 127 -4.10 -3.78 3.19
C CYS A 127 -4.87 -4.83 3.98
N ALA A 128 -5.67 -5.63 3.26
CA ALA A 128 -6.44 -6.74 3.80
C ALA A 128 -6.67 -7.82 2.73
N VAL A 129 -7.18 -8.96 3.13
CA VAL A 129 -7.67 -10.00 2.22
C VAL A 129 -9.09 -10.39 2.61
N ILE A 130 -9.92 -10.66 1.61
CA ILE A 130 -11.21 -11.30 1.79
C ILE A 130 -11.33 -12.49 0.86
N SER A 131 -11.80 -13.63 1.38
CA SER A 131 -12.07 -14.78 0.55
C SER A 131 -13.49 -14.72 -0.01
N THR A 132 -13.63 -14.89 -1.32
CA THR A 132 -14.93 -15.11 -1.95
C THR A 132 -15.50 -16.50 -1.60
N GLY A 133 -14.66 -17.40 -1.08
CA GLY A 133 -15.09 -18.62 -0.41
C GLY A 133 -15.98 -18.39 0.82
N ASP A 134 -15.99 -17.20 1.40
CA ASP A 134 -16.88 -16.78 2.49
C ASP A 134 -18.28 -16.34 2.02
N ILE A 135 -18.54 -16.29 0.71
CA ILE A 135 -19.88 -15.94 0.19
C ILE A 135 -20.92 -16.89 0.78
N ASP A 136 -21.86 -16.33 1.54
CA ASP A 136 -23.00 -17.05 2.11
C ASP A 136 -24.19 -16.95 1.15
N ARG A 137 -24.87 -18.06 0.88
CA ARG A 137 -26.07 -18.08 0.03
C ARG A 137 -27.23 -17.23 0.58
N HIS A 138 -27.25 -16.99 1.89
CA HIS A 138 -28.26 -16.13 2.53
C HIS A 138 -27.91 -14.63 2.45
N ASP A 139 -26.64 -14.30 2.21
CA ASP A 139 -26.17 -12.92 2.09
C ASP A 139 -24.91 -12.85 1.20
N PRO A 140 -25.03 -13.17 -0.08
CA PRO A 140 -23.88 -13.20 -1.00
C PRO A 140 -23.22 -11.83 -1.18
N GLY A 141 -23.94 -10.73 -1.02
CA GLY A 141 -23.42 -9.36 -1.13
C GLY A 141 -22.50 -8.94 0.02
N ALA A 142 -22.56 -9.62 1.17
CA ALA A 142 -21.80 -9.22 2.38
C ALA A 142 -20.27 -9.19 2.16
N VAL A 143 -19.73 -10.10 1.35
CA VAL A 143 -18.28 -10.14 1.02
C VAL A 143 -17.87 -8.88 0.27
N PHE A 144 -18.64 -8.47 -0.72
CA PHE A 144 -18.38 -7.28 -1.54
C PHE A 144 -18.64 -5.98 -0.76
N GLN A 145 -19.66 -5.97 0.12
CA GLN A 145 -19.90 -4.88 1.05
C GLN A 145 -18.68 -4.62 1.96
N TRP A 146 -18.14 -5.68 2.55
CA TRP A 146 -16.95 -5.56 3.41
C TRP A 146 -15.75 -5.04 2.61
N ALA A 147 -15.54 -5.54 1.38
CA ALA A 147 -14.46 -5.07 0.51
C ALA A 147 -14.59 -3.57 0.18
N MET A 148 -15.79 -3.13 -0.22
CA MET A 148 -16.07 -1.71 -0.48
C MET A 148 -15.80 -0.84 0.74
N LEU A 149 -16.25 -1.25 1.93
CA LEU A 149 -15.96 -0.54 3.18
C LEU A 149 -14.47 -0.46 3.47
N ALA A 150 -13.73 -1.58 3.31
CA ALA A 150 -12.28 -1.60 3.51
C ALA A 150 -11.56 -0.62 2.55
N LEU A 151 -11.88 -0.66 1.26
CA LEU A 151 -11.37 0.28 0.26
C LEU A 151 -11.72 1.74 0.60
N MET A 152 -12.94 2.00 1.10
CA MET A 152 -13.36 3.33 1.54
C MET A 152 -12.63 3.82 2.80
N TYR A 153 -12.09 2.92 3.62
CA TYR A 153 -11.12 3.26 4.68
C TYR A 153 -9.71 3.47 4.12
N GLY A 154 -9.51 3.23 2.82
CA GLY A 154 -8.22 3.31 2.13
C GLY A 154 -7.34 2.08 2.38
N VAL A 155 -7.93 0.97 2.76
CA VAL A 155 -7.28 -0.32 2.90
C VAL A 155 -7.31 -1.03 1.55
N GLY A 156 -6.16 -1.40 0.99
CA GLY A 156 -6.10 -2.20 -0.23
C GLY A 156 -6.62 -3.62 0.01
N VAL A 157 -7.30 -4.22 -0.96
CA VAL A 157 -7.98 -5.51 -0.78
C VAL A 157 -7.48 -6.57 -1.76
N GLY A 158 -7.04 -7.72 -1.24
CA GLY A 158 -6.83 -8.93 -2.03
C GLY A 158 -8.06 -9.86 -1.94
N ALA A 159 -8.40 -10.51 -3.04
CA ALA A 159 -9.49 -11.48 -3.09
C ALA A 159 -9.12 -12.73 -3.91
N ASP A 160 -9.66 -13.89 -3.50
CA ASP A 160 -9.57 -15.13 -4.25
C ASP A 160 -10.81 -15.37 -5.13
N MET A 161 -10.75 -16.40 -5.97
CA MET A 161 -11.85 -16.81 -6.87
C MET A 161 -12.60 -18.04 -6.36
N LEU A 162 -12.51 -18.40 -5.08
CA LEU A 162 -13.16 -19.59 -4.52
C LEU A 162 -14.70 -19.51 -4.56
N GLY A 163 -15.26 -18.30 -4.62
CA GLY A 163 -16.70 -18.08 -4.79
C GLY A 163 -17.25 -18.65 -6.10
N ALA A 164 -16.45 -18.68 -7.14
CA ALA A 164 -16.83 -19.28 -8.43
C ALA A 164 -17.11 -20.80 -8.31
N LYS A 165 -16.48 -21.48 -7.36
CA LYS A 165 -16.67 -22.92 -7.10
C LYS A 165 -17.92 -23.24 -6.29
N LYS A 166 -18.66 -22.22 -5.81
CA LYS A 166 -19.87 -22.42 -4.99
C LYS A 166 -21.15 -22.69 -5.77
N ASN A 167 -21.09 -22.59 -7.09
CA ASN A 167 -22.24 -22.78 -7.97
C ASN A 167 -23.44 -21.89 -7.55
N ILE A 168 -23.19 -20.61 -7.30
CA ILE A 168 -24.25 -19.64 -6.98
C ILE A 168 -24.83 -19.15 -8.31
N GLU A 169 -26.10 -19.40 -8.55
CA GLU A 169 -26.81 -19.01 -9.77
C GLU A 169 -27.15 -17.51 -9.74
N ILE A 170 -26.91 -16.83 -10.84
CA ILE A 170 -27.42 -15.48 -11.10
C ILE A 170 -28.84 -15.61 -11.62
N ARG A 171 -29.80 -15.03 -10.91
CA ARG A 171 -31.22 -15.26 -11.13
C ARG A 171 -31.95 -14.01 -11.57
N GLU A 172 -33.05 -14.21 -12.28
CA GLU A 172 -34.04 -13.17 -12.51
C GLU A 172 -34.54 -12.59 -11.17
N ARG A 173 -34.68 -11.28 -11.09
CA ARG A 173 -35.29 -10.59 -9.94
C ARG A 173 -36.80 -10.73 -10.04
N VAL A 174 -37.49 -11.08 -8.96
CA VAL A 174 -38.93 -11.35 -8.94
C VAL A 174 -39.59 -10.58 -7.79
N GLY A 175 -40.71 -9.94 -8.07
CA GLY A 175 -41.52 -9.18 -7.12
C GLY A 175 -41.59 -7.69 -7.44
N ASP A 176 -42.23 -6.94 -6.54
CA ASP A 176 -42.32 -5.47 -6.66
C ASP A 176 -40.98 -4.84 -6.35
N THR A 177 -40.66 -3.77 -7.06
CA THR A 177 -39.41 -3.03 -6.85
C THR A 177 -39.41 -2.32 -5.51
N GLU A 178 -38.40 -2.61 -4.69
CA GLU A 178 -38.18 -1.94 -3.40
C GLU A 178 -37.33 -0.68 -3.63
N MET A 179 -37.74 0.44 -2.99
CA MET A 179 -36.96 1.69 -3.03
C MET A 179 -36.00 1.75 -1.86
N PHE A 180 -34.70 1.98 -2.11
CA PHE A 180 -33.68 2.24 -1.11
C PHE A 180 -33.12 3.66 -1.27
N VAL A 181 -33.36 4.52 -0.27
CA VAL A 181 -32.75 5.86 -0.21
C VAL A 181 -31.35 5.71 0.34
N VAL A 182 -30.33 6.00 -0.49
CA VAL A 182 -28.93 5.79 -0.14
C VAL A 182 -28.45 6.88 0.83
N PRO A 183 -28.11 6.53 2.10
CA PRO A 183 -27.55 7.50 3.04
C PRO A 183 -26.21 8.07 2.56
N ASP A 184 -25.92 9.34 2.86
CA ASP A 184 -24.64 9.98 2.58
C ASP A 184 -23.55 9.53 3.57
N SER A 185 -23.23 8.23 3.50
CA SER A 185 -22.24 7.56 4.35
C SER A 185 -21.59 6.39 3.61
N ARG A 186 -20.41 5.97 4.06
CA ARG A 186 -19.73 4.77 3.52
C ARG A 186 -20.60 3.54 3.68
N GLU A 187 -21.21 3.42 4.83
CA GLU A 187 -22.10 2.31 5.18
C GLU A 187 -23.33 2.27 4.26
N GLY A 188 -23.90 3.44 3.94
CA GLY A 188 -25.02 3.54 3.00
C GLY A 188 -24.66 3.13 1.58
N TRP A 189 -23.51 3.57 1.08
CA TRP A 189 -22.99 3.17 -0.23
C TRP A 189 -22.73 1.65 -0.31
N ALA A 190 -22.05 1.13 0.70
CA ALA A 190 -21.74 -0.31 0.73
C ALA A 190 -23.00 -1.18 0.93
N GLU A 191 -24.01 -0.69 1.65
CA GLU A 191 -25.30 -1.38 1.78
C GLU A 191 -26.08 -1.38 0.47
N SER A 192 -26.10 -0.27 -0.29
CA SER A 192 -26.78 -0.25 -1.60
C SER A 192 -26.17 -1.28 -2.57
N LEU A 193 -24.83 -1.41 -2.58
CA LEU A 193 -24.13 -2.46 -3.33
C LEU A 193 -24.56 -3.88 -2.89
N ARG A 194 -24.59 -4.11 -1.57
CA ARG A 194 -25.00 -5.41 -1.02
C ARG A 194 -26.42 -5.78 -1.43
N LEU A 195 -27.36 -4.83 -1.37
CA LEU A 195 -28.76 -5.02 -1.78
C LEU A 195 -28.86 -5.34 -3.27
N LEU A 196 -28.13 -4.62 -4.12
CA LEU A 196 -28.09 -4.89 -5.56
C LEU A 196 -27.60 -6.32 -5.85
N ILE A 197 -26.46 -6.73 -5.29
CA ILE A 197 -25.92 -8.07 -5.49
C ILE A 197 -26.87 -9.15 -4.98
N ASN A 198 -27.46 -8.93 -3.80
CA ASN A 198 -28.42 -9.87 -3.21
C ASN A 198 -29.68 -10.01 -4.06
N SER A 199 -30.13 -8.97 -4.76
CA SER A 199 -31.31 -9.03 -5.64
C SER A 199 -31.14 -10.03 -6.79
N TYR A 200 -29.90 -10.26 -7.25
CA TYR A 200 -29.60 -11.24 -8.31
C TYR A 200 -29.17 -12.62 -7.79
N LEU A 201 -28.47 -12.67 -6.66
CA LEU A 201 -27.87 -13.91 -6.17
C LEU A 201 -28.74 -14.66 -5.15
N ARG A 202 -29.80 -14.00 -4.63
CA ARG A 202 -30.77 -14.62 -3.68
C ARG A 202 -32.18 -14.75 -4.24
N HIS A 203 -32.45 -14.32 -5.45
CA HIS A 203 -33.79 -14.26 -6.02
C HIS A 203 -34.74 -13.37 -5.21
N ASN A 204 -34.25 -12.19 -4.83
CA ASN A 204 -35.02 -11.16 -4.13
C ASN A 204 -35.70 -10.21 -5.11
N ALA A 205 -36.57 -9.33 -4.59
CA ALA A 205 -37.19 -8.25 -5.37
C ALA A 205 -36.12 -7.31 -5.98
N PRO A 206 -36.42 -6.69 -7.13
CA PRO A 206 -35.59 -5.63 -7.69
C PRO A 206 -35.47 -4.48 -6.68
N VAL A 207 -34.31 -3.81 -6.64
CA VAL A 207 -34.09 -2.64 -5.81
C VAL A 207 -33.82 -1.44 -6.71
N SER A 208 -34.53 -0.34 -6.50
CA SER A 208 -34.22 0.95 -7.10
C SER A 208 -33.58 1.87 -6.05
N PHE A 209 -32.67 2.74 -6.49
CA PHE A 209 -31.87 3.55 -5.58
C PHE A 209 -32.19 5.04 -5.75
N ASP A 210 -32.47 5.71 -4.64
CA ASP A 210 -32.58 7.16 -4.58
C ASP A 210 -31.28 7.73 -4.00
N TYR A 211 -30.53 8.49 -4.79
CA TYR A 211 -29.24 9.08 -4.45
C TYR A 211 -29.34 10.52 -3.95
N SER A 212 -30.54 11.04 -3.76
CA SER A 212 -30.80 12.46 -3.46
C SER A 212 -30.14 12.95 -2.15
N LEU A 213 -29.90 12.06 -1.20
CA LEU A 213 -29.22 12.39 0.06
C LEU A 213 -27.71 12.54 -0.07
N ILE A 214 -27.11 12.03 -1.15
CA ILE A 214 -25.65 12.07 -1.34
C ILE A 214 -25.23 13.52 -1.65
N ARG A 215 -24.24 14.02 -0.90
CA ARG A 215 -23.71 15.36 -1.10
C ARG A 215 -23.16 15.55 -2.51
N PRO A 216 -23.32 16.75 -3.10
CA PRO A 216 -22.85 17.03 -4.44
C PRO A 216 -21.32 17.02 -4.54
N LYS A 217 -20.83 16.79 -5.77
CA LYS A 217 -19.40 16.87 -6.11
C LYS A 217 -18.79 18.20 -5.68
N GLY A 218 -17.57 18.15 -5.14
CA GLY A 218 -16.83 19.33 -4.68
C GLY A 218 -17.13 19.75 -3.24
N THR A 219 -18.02 19.06 -2.52
CA THR A 219 -18.28 19.35 -1.09
C THR A 219 -17.09 18.88 -0.25
N PRO A 220 -16.50 19.70 0.65
CA PRO A 220 -15.39 19.30 1.51
C PRO A 220 -15.73 18.13 2.43
N LEU A 221 -14.80 17.16 2.52
CA LEU A 221 -14.93 15.99 3.38
C LEU A 221 -14.28 16.23 4.76
N LYS A 222 -15.10 16.28 5.82
CA LYS A 222 -14.63 16.60 7.18
C LYS A 222 -13.73 15.54 7.83
N THR A 223 -13.86 14.28 7.44
CA THR A 223 -13.21 13.16 8.17
C THR A 223 -11.87 12.73 7.57
N PHE A 224 -11.72 12.85 6.25
CA PHE A 224 -10.54 12.36 5.52
C PHE A 224 -9.79 13.45 4.77
N GLY A 225 -10.31 14.67 4.74
CA GLY A 225 -9.85 15.73 3.85
C GLY A 225 -10.29 15.48 2.40
N GLY A 226 -10.04 16.44 1.50
CA GLY A 226 -10.41 16.40 0.09
C GLY A 226 -11.88 16.70 -0.18
N LEU A 227 -12.31 16.46 -1.42
CA LEU A 227 -13.63 16.81 -1.94
C LEU A 227 -14.49 15.57 -2.22
N ALA A 228 -15.80 15.71 -2.07
CA ALA A 228 -16.75 14.66 -2.41
C ALA A 228 -16.82 14.44 -3.93
N SER A 229 -17.00 13.19 -4.35
CA SER A 229 -17.18 12.83 -5.76
C SER A 229 -18.56 13.11 -6.33
N GLY A 230 -19.57 13.34 -5.46
CA GLY A 230 -20.98 13.28 -5.87
C GLY A 230 -21.49 11.84 -5.94
N PRO A 231 -22.75 11.64 -6.35
CA PRO A 231 -23.37 10.31 -6.50
C PRO A 231 -22.93 9.55 -7.75
N GLU A 232 -22.42 10.22 -8.78
CA GLU A 232 -22.19 9.67 -10.13
C GLU A 232 -21.34 8.38 -10.12
N PRO A 233 -20.25 8.24 -9.32
CA PRO A 233 -19.48 7.00 -9.29
C PRO A 233 -20.26 5.81 -8.77
N LEU A 234 -21.16 6.02 -7.80
CA LEU A 234 -22.02 4.95 -7.28
C LEU A 234 -23.12 4.57 -8.26
N VAL A 235 -23.72 5.55 -8.93
CA VAL A 235 -24.69 5.32 -10.02
C VAL A 235 -24.06 4.47 -11.11
N MET A 236 -22.85 4.85 -11.57
CA MET A 236 -22.13 4.09 -12.60
C MET A 236 -21.80 2.67 -12.14
N LEU A 237 -21.44 2.47 -10.87
CA LEU A 237 -21.21 1.13 -10.30
C LEU A 237 -22.46 0.27 -10.38
N HIS A 238 -23.63 0.81 -9.95
CA HIS A 238 -24.89 0.08 -9.96
C HIS A 238 -25.33 -0.25 -11.38
N ASP A 239 -25.34 0.72 -12.29
CA ASP A 239 -25.75 0.54 -13.69
C ASP A 239 -24.90 -0.53 -14.39
N ARG A 240 -23.58 -0.49 -14.22
CA ARG A 240 -22.68 -1.47 -14.83
C ARG A 240 -22.88 -2.88 -14.27
N LEU A 241 -23.03 -3.01 -12.97
CA LEU A 241 -23.29 -4.31 -12.35
C LEU A 241 -24.64 -4.88 -12.78
N GLU A 242 -25.69 -4.06 -12.89
CA GLU A 242 -26.98 -4.50 -13.43
C GLU A 242 -26.81 -5.05 -14.85
N VAL A 243 -26.12 -4.35 -15.73
CA VAL A 243 -25.86 -4.80 -17.11
C VAL A 243 -25.12 -6.15 -17.14
N ILE A 244 -24.13 -6.34 -16.25
CA ILE A 244 -23.38 -7.59 -16.17
C ILE A 244 -24.26 -8.73 -15.67
N PHE A 245 -25.02 -8.52 -14.61
CA PHE A 245 -25.90 -9.54 -14.06
C PHE A 245 -27.02 -9.92 -15.03
N GLU A 246 -27.67 -8.95 -15.67
CA GLU A 246 -28.74 -9.22 -16.65
C GLU A 246 -28.23 -10.07 -17.82
N LYS A 247 -27.03 -9.81 -18.34
CA LYS A 247 -26.42 -10.63 -19.39
C LYS A 247 -26.08 -12.06 -18.96
N ARG A 248 -26.05 -12.33 -17.63
CA ARG A 248 -25.59 -13.58 -17.04
C ARG A 248 -26.67 -14.34 -16.29
N VAL A 249 -27.92 -13.89 -16.33
CA VAL A 249 -29.07 -14.59 -15.74
C VAL A 249 -29.10 -16.04 -16.27
N GLY A 250 -29.29 -17.00 -15.36
CA GLY A 250 -29.25 -18.43 -15.62
C GLY A 250 -27.84 -19.05 -15.66
N ARG A 251 -26.77 -18.25 -15.48
CA ARG A 251 -25.40 -18.73 -15.30
C ARG A 251 -25.02 -18.74 -13.83
N THR A 252 -23.96 -19.47 -13.49
CA THR A 252 -23.36 -19.41 -12.15
C THR A 252 -22.38 -18.25 -12.05
N LEU A 253 -22.24 -17.72 -10.85
CA LEU A 253 -21.20 -16.74 -10.52
C LEU A 253 -19.82 -17.35 -10.80
N ASP A 254 -19.07 -16.75 -11.72
CA ASP A 254 -17.76 -17.18 -12.19
C ASP A 254 -16.65 -16.23 -11.76
N SER A 255 -15.39 -16.59 -12.00
CA SER A 255 -14.22 -15.76 -11.68
C SER A 255 -14.25 -14.41 -12.39
N GLU A 256 -14.71 -14.39 -13.63
CA GLU A 256 -14.87 -13.18 -14.45
C GLU A 256 -15.82 -12.18 -13.78
N THR A 257 -17.01 -12.63 -13.35
CA THR A 257 -17.99 -11.78 -12.66
C THR A 257 -17.49 -11.30 -11.30
N ILE A 258 -16.79 -12.15 -10.56
CA ILE A 258 -16.20 -11.78 -9.28
C ILE A 258 -15.18 -10.66 -9.45
N VAL A 259 -14.26 -10.78 -10.41
CA VAL A 259 -13.26 -9.73 -10.69
C VAL A 259 -13.93 -8.45 -11.14
N ASP A 260 -14.95 -8.51 -12.00
CA ASP A 260 -15.70 -7.33 -12.43
C ASP A 260 -16.31 -6.57 -11.23
N ILE A 261 -16.93 -7.28 -10.30
CA ILE A 261 -17.53 -6.65 -9.11
C ILE A 261 -16.45 -5.91 -8.32
N PHE A 262 -15.30 -6.56 -8.02
CA PHE A 262 -14.21 -5.94 -7.27
C PHE A 262 -13.64 -4.73 -8.00
N ASN A 263 -13.28 -4.88 -9.27
CA ASN A 263 -12.66 -3.80 -10.04
C ASN A 263 -13.58 -2.59 -10.21
N MET A 264 -14.90 -2.80 -10.35
CA MET A 264 -15.87 -1.73 -10.40
C MET A 264 -16.05 -1.04 -9.05
N ILE A 265 -15.96 -1.78 -7.93
CA ILE A 265 -15.90 -1.19 -6.57
C ILE A 265 -14.65 -0.31 -6.46
N GLY A 266 -13.49 -0.81 -6.86
CA GLY A 266 -12.24 -0.05 -6.88
C GLY A 266 -12.33 1.24 -7.67
N ALA A 267 -12.86 1.17 -8.90
CA ALA A 267 -13.09 2.33 -9.75
C ALA A 267 -14.05 3.36 -9.12
N CYS A 268 -15.13 2.89 -8.47
CA CYS A 268 -16.07 3.74 -7.75
C CYS A 268 -15.40 4.48 -6.57
N VAL A 269 -14.58 3.79 -5.78
CA VAL A 269 -13.93 4.36 -4.61
C VAL A 269 -12.89 5.43 -4.97
N ILE A 270 -12.19 5.26 -6.10
CA ILE A 270 -11.16 6.22 -6.58
C ILE A 270 -11.77 7.50 -7.16
N ALA A 271 -12.95 7.45 -7.72
CA ALA A 271 -13.51 8.52 -8.53
C ALA A 271 -13.62 9.90 -7.83
N GLY A 272 -13.42 9.96 -6.51
CA GLY A 272 -13.37 11.22 -5.75
C GLY A 272 -11.96 11.83 -5.61
N SER A 273 -10.93 11.29 -6.29
CA SER A 273 -9.51 11.70 -6.20
C SER A 273 -8.87 11.73 -4.80
N THR A 274 -9.67 11.63 -3.76
CA THR A 274 -9.25 11.71 -2.35
C THR A 274 -8.79 10.36 -1.80
N ARG A 275 -9.13 9.27 -2.48
CA ARG A 275 -8.84 7.90 -2.05
C ARG A 275 -8.12 7.16 -3.14
N ARG A 276 -7.19 6.29 -2.73
CA ARG A 276 -6.53 5.34 -3.62
C ARG A 276 -7.19 3.99 -3.39
N SER A 277 -7.48 3.25 -4.45
CA SER A 277 -7.81 1.84 -4.38
C SER A 277 -6.58 1.04 -4.82
N ALA A 278 -6.33 -0.07 -4.17
CA ALA A 278 -5.37 -1.06 -4.62
C ALA A 278 -6.02 -2.43 -4.42
N GLU A 279 -6.05 -3.23 -5.46
CA GLU A 279 -6.63 -4.56 -5.43
C GLU A 279 -5.66 -5.58 -6.02
N ILE A 280 -5.74 -6.82 -5.54
CA ILE A 280 -5.14 -7.99 -6.18
C ILE A 280 -6.21 -9.08 -6.26
N MET A 281 -6.35 -9.65 -7.46
CA MET A 281 -7.19 -10.81 -7.69
C MET A 281 -6.32 -12.04 -7.84
N LEU A 282 -6.66 -13.09 -7.08
CA LEU A 282 -5.91 -14.33 -7.05
C LEU A 282 -6.73 -15.45 -7.68
N GLY A 283 -6.42 -15.76 -8.96
CA GLY A 283 -7.07 -16.84 -9.73
C GLY A 283 -6.37 -18.19 -9.55
N ASP A 284 -7.02 -19.23 -10.07
CA ASP A 284 -6.39 -20.53 -10.22
C ASP A 284 -5.53 -20.56 -11.51
N TYR A 285 -4.47 -21.32 -11.49
CA TYR A 285 -3.49 -21.38 -12.57
C TYR A 285 -4.03 -21.97 -13.89
N ASP A 286 -5.17 -22.65 -13.87
CA ASP A 286 -5.85 -23.25 -15.01
C ASP A 286 -7.15 -22.55 -15.42
N ASP A 287 -7.50 -21.44 -14.75
CA ASP A 287 -8.67 -20.62 -15.10
C ASP A 287 -8.36 -19.70 -16.29
N THR A 288 -8.66 -20.17 -17.49
CA THR A 288 -8.38 -19.45 -18.74
C THR A 288 -9.16 -18.15 -18.86
N ALA A 289 -10.39 -18.08 -18.35
CA ALA A 289 -11.18 -16.85 -18.34
C ALA A 289 -10.52 -15.78 -17.48
N PHE A 290 -10.04 -16.15 -16.30
CA PHE A 290 -9.30 -15.25 -15.41
C PHE A 290 -7.98 -14.75 -16.05
N LEU A 291 -7.24 -15.62 -16.73
CA LEU A 291 -5.98 -15.27 -17.39
C LEU A 291 -6.16 -14.25 -18.52
N ASP A 292 -7.30 -14.29 -19.22
CA ASP A 292 -7.59 -13.39 -20.34
C ASP A 292 -8.24 -12.05 -19.95
N LEU A 293 -8.57 -11.81 -18.68
CA LEU A 293 -9.32 -10.63 -18.24
C LEU A 293 -8.72 -9.29 -18.67
N LYS A 294 -7.41 -9.20 -18.81
CA LYS A 294 -6.69 -8.00 -19.27
C LYS A 294 -6.29 -8.05 -20.74
N ASN A 295 -6.76 -9.04 -21.48
CA ASN A 295 -6.57 -9.13 -22.91
C ASN A 295 -7.59 -8.25 -23.64
N SER A 296 -7.17 -7.09 -24.14
CA SER A 296 -8.04 -6.15 -24.85
C SER A 296 -8.64 -6.73 -26.15
N GLY A 297 -8.03 -7.76 -26.72
CA GLY A 297 -8.57 -8.47 -27.89
C GLY A 297 -9.75 -9.37 -27.54
N VAL A 298 -9.83 -9.85 -26.28
CA VAL A 298 -10.93 -10.68 -25.78
C VAL A 298 -11.99 -9.83 -25.08
N TYR A 299 -11.57 -8.88 -24.28
CA TYR A 299 -12.42 -8.03 -23.44
C TYR A 299 -12.15 -6.54 -23.66
N PRO A 300 -12.52 -5.96 -24.83
CA PRO A 300 -12.22 -4.58 -25.15
C PRO A 300 -12.90 -3.58 -24.19
N GLU A 301 -14.13 -3.87 -23.73
CA GLU A 301 -14.86 -2.99 -22.81
C GLU A 301 -14.21 -2.87 -21.43
N ARG A 302 -13.62 -3.94 -20.90
CA ARG A 302 -12.91 -3.94 -19.62
C ARG A 302 -11.61 -3.15 -19.67
N ASN A 303 -10.97 -3.15 -20.83
CA ASN A 303 -9.66 -2.58 -21.07
C ASN A 303 -9.72 -1.24 -21.83
N SER A 304 -10.90 -0.61 -21.89
CA SER A 304 -11.13 0.65 -22.60
C SER A 304 -10.42 1.83 -21.94
N TYR A 305 -9.72 2.63 -22.74
CA TYR A 305 -9.15 3.91 -22.35
C TYR A 305 -10.03 5.11 -22.74
N ASP A 306 -11.24 4.88 -23.23
CA ASP A 306 -12.20 5.91 -23.59
C ASP A 306 -12.63 6.69 -22.33
N PRO A 307 -12.40 8.02 -22.25
CA PRO A 307 -12.80 8.83 -21.10
C PRO A 307 -14.32 8.87 -20.85
N GLU A 308 -15.13 8.68 -21.89
CA GLU A 308 -16.60 8.67 -21.78
C GLU A 308 -17.10 7.30 -21.33
N ASN A 309 -16.37 6.24 -21.63
CA ASN A 309 -16.69 4.88 -21.18
C ASN A 309 -15.41 4.13 -20.76
N PRO A 310 -14.80 4.52 -19.64
CA PRO A 310 -13.53 3.96 -19.18
C PRO A 310 -13.72 2.50 -18.74
N GLY A 311 -12.77 1.64 -19.09
CA GLY A 311 -12.72 0.28 -18.59
C GLY A 311 -12.39 0.23 -17.09
N TRP A 312 -12.40 -0.97 -16.51
CA TRP A 312 -12.18 -1.20 -15.09
C TRP A 312 -11.09 -2.23 -14.77
N ALA A 313 -10.56 -2.93 -15.77
CA ALA A 313 -9.54 -3.97 -15.57
C ALA A 313 -8.24 -3.45 -14.90
N TRP A 314 -7.97 -2.15 -14.98
CA TRP A 314 -6.83 -1.47 -14.36
C TRP A 314 -6.91 -1.41 -12.82
N ALA A 315 -8.09 -1.64 -12.21
CA ALA A 315 -8.30 -1.44 -10.77
C ALA A 315 -7.61 -2.51 -9.91
N SER A 316 -7.25 -3.67 -10.49
CA SER A 316 -6.53 -4.71 -9.77
C SER A 316 -5.28 -5.19 -10.50
N ASN A 317 -4.31 -5.70 -9.74
CA ASN A 317 -3.29 -6.62 -10.25
C ASN A 317 -3.85 -8.04 -10.24
N ASN A 318 -3.51 -8.84 -11.24
CA ASN A 318 -3.95 -10.23 -11.33
C ASN A 318 -2.77 -11.18 -11.13
N SER A 319 -2.91 -12.10 -10.18
CA SER A 319 -1.93 -13.15 -9.92
C SER A 319 -2.61 -14.51 -9.89
N ILE A 320 -1.85 -15.58 -10.09
CA ILE A 320 -2.37 -16.93 -10.02
C ILE A 320 -1.66 -17.75 -8.94
N ASN A 321 -2.43 -18.61 -8.28
CA ASN A 321 -1.88 -19.59 -7.37
C ASN A 321 -1.34 -20.78 -8.17
N VAL A 322 -0.02 -21.01 -8.09
CA VAL A 322 0.66 -22.09 -8.78
C VAL A 322 1.31 -23.07 -7.80
N PRO A 323 1.35 -24.36 -8.09
CA PRO A 323 2.16 -25.31 -7.34
C PRO A 323 3.66 -25.11 -7.64
N VAL A 324 4.53 -25.53 -6.72
CA VAL A 324 5.96 -25.68 -7.01
C VAL A 324 6.13 -26.70 -8.13
N GLY A 325 6.93 -26.41 -9.14
CA GLY A 325 7.11 -27.23 -10.32
C GLY A 325 6.07 -26.99 -11.43
N ALA A 326 5.33 -25.90 -11.36
CA ALA A 326 4.38 -25.51 -12.42
C ALA A 326 5.07 -25.33 -13.79
N ASP A 327 4.29 -25.48 -14.86
CA ASP A 327 4.75 -25.17 -16.20
C ASP A 327 4.62 -23.66 -16.48
N TYR A 328 5.69 -22.91 -16.13
CA TYR A 328 5.73 -21.45 -16.29
C TYR A 328 5.78 -20.97 -17.73
N GLU A 329 6.25 -21.83 -18.67
CA GLU A 329 6.31 -21.50 -20.10
C GLU A 329 4.93 -21.13 -20.65
N LYS A 330 3.88 -21.75 -20.11
CA LYS A 330 2.48 -21.52 -20.47
C LYS A 330 2.05 -20.04 -20.31
N TYR A 331 2.64 -19.30 -19.38
CA TYR A 331 2.25 -17.94 -19.05
C TYR A 331 3.19 -16.88 -19.61
N LEU A 332 4.31 -17.30 -20.22
CA LEU A 332 5.39 -16.40 -20.61
C LEU A 332 4.93 -15.32 -21.59
N ASP A 333 4.11 -15.66 -22.56
CA ASP A 333 3.62 -14.69 -23.55
C ASP A 333 2.67 -13.64 -22.92
N LEU A 334 1.86 -14.03 -21.94
CA LEU A 334 1.02 -13.10 -21.19
C LEU A 334 1.89 -12.13 -20.39
N ILE A 335 2.87 -12.64 -19.65
CA ILE A 335 3.80 -11.85 -18.85
C ILE A 335 4.60 -10.87 -19.71
N VAL A 336 5.09 -11.29 -20.86
CA VAL A 336 5.83 -10.42 -21.79
C VAL A 336 4.94 -9.34 -22.39
N ASN A 337 3.65 -9.63 -22.56
CA ASN A 337 2.71 -8.67 -23.13
C ASN A 337 2.36 -7.53 -22.16
N ASN A 338 1.98 -7.86 -20.93
CA ASN A 338 1.44 -6.88 -19.98
C ASN A 338 1.95 -7.00 -18.53
N GLY A 339 2.90 -7.89 -18.23
CA GLY A 339 3.44 -8.09 -16.88
C GLY A 339 2.63 -9.05 -16.01
N GLU A 340 1.49 -9.54 -16.46
CA GLU A 340 0.61 -10.43 -15.70
C GLU A 340 0.40 -11.77 -16.43
N PRO A 341 0.11 -12.85 -15.68
CA PRO A 341 -0.12 -12.90 -14.25
C PRO A 341 1.16 -12.88 -13.40
N GLY A 342 1.08 -12.34 -12.17
CA GLY A 342 2.05 -12.65 -11.14
C GLY A 342 1.86 -14.08 -10.62
N PHE A 343 2.85 -14.63 -9.92
CA PHE A 343 2.76 -15.96 -9.31
C PHE A 343 2.72 -15.87 -7.79
N VAL A 344 1.90 -16.75 -7.20
CA VAL A 344 1.79 -16.95 -5.76
C VAL A 344 1.87 -18.43 -5.44
N TRP A 345 2.69 -18.80 -4.45
CA TRP A 345 2.80 -20.16 -3.94
C TRP A 345 2.14 -20.26 -2.58
N LEU A 346 0.80 -20.41 -2.57
CA LEU A 346 0.00 -20.45 -1.33
C LEU A 346 0.40 -21.61 -0.42
N ASP A 347 0.74 -22.77 -0.95
CA ASP A 347 1.16 -23.93 -0.16
C ASP A 347 2.47 -23.65 0.59
N VAL A 348 3.41 -22.96 -0.06
CA VAL A 348 4.64 -22.49 0.57
C VAL A 348 4.32 -21.46 1.67
N ALA A 349 3.44 -20.51 1.39
CA ALA A 349 3.03 -19.49 2.35
C ALA A 349 2.33 -20.08 3.58
N LYS A 350 1.49 -21.11 3.38
CA LYS A 350 0.77 -21.80 4.46
C LYS A 350 1.67 -22.61 5.36
N SER A 351 2.69 -23.26 4.79
CA SER A 351 3.56 -24.21 5.50
C SER A 351 4.77 -23.57 6.16
N ARG A 352 5.26 -22.44 5.63
CA ARG A 352 6.53 -21.85 6.06
C ARG A 352 6.41 -20.37 6.43
N GLY A 353 7.18 -20.00 7.45
CA GLY A 353 7.56 -18.62 7.71
C GLY A 353 8.77 -18.20 6.89
N ARG A 354 9.83 -17.85 7.58
CA ARG A 354 11.16 -17.63 6.98
C ARG A 354 11.74 -18.93 6.44
N MET A 355 12.34 -18.91 5.24
CA MET A 355 12.80 -20.16 4.58
C MET A 355 13.99 -20.81 5.28
N MET A 356 14.75 -20.07 6.08
CA MET A 356 15.83 -20.61 6.92
C MET A 356 15.30 -21.52 8.04
N ASP A 357 14.08 -21.29 8.49
CA ASP A 357 13.46 -22.02 9.60
C ASP A 357 12.72 -23.27 9.07
N ALA A 358 12.51 -24.24 9.96
CA ALA A 358 11.71 -25.41 9.63
C ALA A 358 10.26 -25.02 9.31
N PRO A 359 9.53 -25.81 8.50
CA PRO A 359 8.09 -25.62 8.32
C PRO A 359 7.36 -25.64 9.68
N ASP A 360 6.44 -24.70 9.88
CA ASP A 360 5.72 -24.53 11.16
C ASP A 360 4.20 -24.58 11.01
N ASP A 361 3.70 -24.56 9.77
CA ASP A 361 2.26 -24.62 9.43
C ASP A 361 1.37 -23.61 10.18
N LYS A 362 1.92 -22.49 10.62
CA LYS A 362 1.17 -21.47 11.37
C LYS A 362 0.13 -20.76 10.53
N ASP A 363 0.31 -20.72 9.22
CA ASP A 363 -0.50 -19.98 8.27
C ASP A 363 -1.49 -20.85 7.46
N ARG A 364 -1.90 -22.01 7.99
CA ARG A 364 -2.81 -22.95 7.28
C ARG A 364 -4.13 -22.33 6.81
N ARG A 365 -4.57 -21.22 7.44
CA ARG A 365 -5.83 -20.53 7.13
C ARG A 365 -5.69 -19.40 6.13
N VAL A 366 -4.49 -19.11 5.69
CA VAL A 366 -4.24 -18.11 4.66
C VAL A 366 -4.99 -18.47 3.39
N VAL A 367 -5.64 -17.48 2.79
CA VAL A 367 -6.46 -17.64 1.57
C VAL A 367 -5.92 -16.84 0.40
N GLY A 368 -5.08 -15.83 0.65
CA GLY A 368 -4.54 -14.97 -0.40
C GLY A 368 -3.49 -14.02 0.14
N PHE A 369 -3.14 -13.06 -0.70
CA PHE A 369 -2.15 -12.02 -0.40
C PHE A 369 -2.80 -10.63 -0.48
N ASN A 370 -2.23 -9.68 0.24
CA ASN A 370 -2.55 -8.27 0.06
C ASN A 370 -2.08 -7.76 -1.32
N PRO A 371 -2.57 -6.60 -1.80
CA PRO A 371 -2.27 -6.09 -3.15
C PRO A 371 -0.80 -6.04 -3.55
N CYS A 372 0.09 -5.80 -2.60
CA CYS A 372 1.53 -5.75 -2.83
C CYS A 372 2.24 -7.12 -2.66
N SER A 373 1.49 -8.17 -2.36
CA SER A 373 1.98 -9.55 -2.19
C SER A 373 3.03 -9.78 -1.09
N GLU A 374 3.18 -8.85 -0.14
CA GLU A 374 4.12 -9.00 0.97
C GLU A 374 3.54 -9.71 2.19
N GLN A 375 2.20 -9.77 2.32
CA GLN A 375 1.57 -10.47 3.44
C GLN A 375 0.53 -11.49 2.99
N PRO A 376 0.79 -12.79 3.25
CA PRO A 376 -0.23 -13.82 3.17
C PRO A 376 -1.20 -13.66 4.35
N LEU A 377 -2.51 -13.59 4.07
CA LEU A 377 -3.54 -13.24 5.05
C LEU A 377 -4.70 -14.24 5.05
N GLU A 378 -5.34 -14.39 6.20
CA GLU A 378 -6.64 -15.07 6.31
C GLU A 378 -7.77 -14.16 5.80
N SER A 379 -8.94 -14.72 5.55
CA SER A 379 -10.11 -13.92 5.17
C SER A 379 -10.48 -12.91 6.25
N GLN A 380 -10.63 -11.65 5.86
CA GLN A 380 -10.87 -10.49 6.71
C GLN A 380 -9.71 -10.15 7.67
N GLU A 381 -8.52 -10.68 7.45
CA GLU A 381 -7.31 -10.25 8.14
C GLU A 381 -6.75 -8.98 7.47
N MET A 382 -6.29 -8.04 8.27
CA MET A 382 -5.63 -6.81 7.83
C MET A 382 -4.15 -6.83 8.16
N CYS A 383 -3.35 -6.15 7.34
CA CYS A 383 -1.91 -6.07 7.52
C CYS A 383 -1.51 -4.91 8.44
N THR A 384 -0.70 -5.21 9.47
CA THR A 384 -0.08 -4.20 10.33
C THR A 384 1.39 -4.06 9.94
N LEU A 385 1.78 -2.89 9.45
CA LEU A 385 3.09 -2.67 8.84
C LEU A 385 3.89 -1.59 9.58
N VAL A 386 5.22 -1.64 9.39
CA VAL A 386 6.18 -0.63 9.84
C VAL A 386 7.44 -0.74 8.97
N THR A 387 8.22 0.33 8.84
CA THR A 387 9.39 0.39 7.96
C THR A 387 10.63 0.82 8.73
N VAL A 388 11.76 0.13 8.51
CA VAL A 388 13.09 0.55 8.95
C VAL A 388 13.91 0.94 7.72
N HIS A 389 14.52 2.13 7.78
CA HIS A 389 15.37 2.69 6.73
C HIS A 389 16.80 2.22 6.96
N LEU A 390 17.16 1.13 6.29
CA LEU A 390 18.40 0.40 6.55
C LEU A 390 19.66 1.24 6.30
N GLN A 391 19.63 2.10 5.26
CA GLN A 391 20.74 3.00 4.93
C GLN A 391 21.03 4.06 6.01
N ASN A 392 20.08 4.32 6.93
CA ASN A 392 20.25 5.26 8.03
C ASN A 392 20.74 4.56 9.33
N ALA A 393 21.04 3.27 9.29
CA ALA A 393 21.65 2.55 10.39
C ALA A 393 23.18 2.72 10.36
N GLU A 394 23.73 3.25 11.43
CA GLU A 394 25.18 3.52 11.56
C GLU A 394 25.98 2.23 11.76
N SER A 395 25.39 1.25 12.41
CA SER A 395 25.99 -0.07 12.71
C SER A 395 24.90 -1.13 12.87
N LYS A 396 25.31 -2.40 12.95
CA LYS A 396 24.42 -3.51 13.27
C LYS A 396 23.69 -3.30 14.61
N GLU A 397 24.38 -2.81 15.63
CA GLU A 397 23.81 -2.53 16.95
C GLU A 397 22.76 -1.41 16.87
N ASP A 398 23.01 -0.37 16.09
CA ASP A 398 22.07 0.72 15.87
C ASP A 398 20.83 0.22 15.09
N PHE A 399 21.03 -0.63 14.10
CA PHE A 399 19.94 -1.32 13.39
C PHE A 399 19.08 -2.14 14.36
N LEU A 400 19.69 -3.04 15.14
CA LEU A 400 18.97 -3.86 16.12
C LEU A 400 18.22 -3.01 17.16
N ARG A 401 18.83 -1.90 17.59
CA ARG A 401 18.17 -0.96 18.50
C ARG A 401 16.97 -0.26 17.85
N THR A 402 17.06 0.07 16.57
CA THR A 402 15.96 0.68 15.82
C THR A 402 14.76 -0.27 15.68
N LEU A 403 15.02 -1.57 15.44
CA LEU A 403 13.98 -2.59 15.37
C LEU A 403 13.06 -2.61 16.59
N LYS A 404 13.60 -2.34 17.78
CA LYS A 404 12.83 -2.27 19.04
C LYS A 404 11.66 -1.28 18.93
N PHE A 405 11.90 -0.08 18.43
CA PHE A 405 10.91 0.99 18.40
C PHE A 405 9.95 0.85 17.23
N ALA A 406 10.46 0.43 16.08
CA ALA A 406 9.63 0.08 14.94
C ALA A 406 8.65 -1.05 15.29
N PHE A 407 9.13 -2.12 15.90
CA PHE A 407 8.30 -3.23 16.31
C PHE A 407 7.31 -2.85 17.42
N LEU A 408 7.72 -2.01 18.40
CA LEU A 408 6.84 -1.49 19.44
C LEU A 408 5.65 -0.73 18.85
N TYR A 409 5.88 0.11 17.83
CA TYR A 409 4.80 0.79 17.09
C TYR A 409 3.81 -0.23 16.52
N ALA A 410 4.30 -1.17 15.72
CA ALA A 410 3.44 -2.14 15.04
C ALA A 410 2.68 -3.03 16.04
N LYS A 411 3.33 -3.51 17.11
CA LYS A 411 2.66 -4.27 18.17
C LYS A 411 1.55 -3.45 18.83
N THR A 412 1.76 -2.15 19.03
CA THR A 412 0.76 -1.25 19.60
C THR A 412 -0.45 -1.10 18.67
N VAL A 413 -0.27 -1.00 17.35
CA VAL A 413 -1.36 -0.95 16.39
C VAL A 413 -2.28 -2.17 16.52
N THR A 414 -1.74 -3.35 16.79
CA THR A 414 -2.54 -4.58 16.97
C THR A 414 -3.45 -4.57 18.21
N LEU A 415 -3.30 -3.61 19.12
CA LEU A 415 -4.12 -3.47 20.33
C LEU A 415 -5.46 -2.78 20.05
N VAL A 416 -5.55 -2.00 18.97
CA VAL A 416 -6.73 -1.19 18.64
C VAL A 416 -7.68 -2.01 17.77
N PRO A 417 -8.98 -2.13 18.13
CA PRO A 417 -9.94 -2.86 17.32
C PRO A 417 -10.30 -2.14 16.02
N THR A 418 -10.90 -2.87 15.09
CA THR A 418 -11.56 -2.37 13.89
C THR A 418 -13.08 -2.34 14.09
N PRO A 419 -13.88 -1.76 13.18
CA PRO A 419 -15.34 -1.81 13.26
C PRO A 419 -15.93 -3.23 13.10
N TRP A 420 -15.15 -4.20 12.59
CA TRP A 420 -15.67 -5.52 12.22
C TRP A 420 -15.27 -6.61 13.22
N THR A 421 -16.27 -7.29 13.79
CA THR A 421 -16.07 -8.33 14.81
C THR A 421 -15.25 -9.52 14.29
N LYS A 422 -15.52 -10.00 13.07
CA LYS A 422 -14.79 -11.12 12.47
C LYS A 422 -13.32 -10.74 12.23
N THR A 423 -13.07 -9.56 11.66
CA THR A 423 -11.71 -8.99 11.49
C THR A 423 -10.98 -8.94 12.84
N ASN A 424 -11.62 -8.40 13.89
CA ASN A 424 -11.03 -8.33 15.22
C ASN A 424 -10.66 -9.71 15.77
N SER A 425 -11.50 -10.71 15.56
CA SER A 425 -11.22 -12.09 16.02
C SER A 425 -9.98 -12.67 15.33
N VAL A 426 -9.83 -12.45 14.02
CA VAL A 426 -8.65 -12.90 13.25
C VAL A 426 -7.40 -12.12 13.66
N MET A 427 -7.49 -10.80 13.72
CA MET A 427 -6.37 -9.91 14.08
C MET A 427 -5.84 -10.21 15.50
N GLN A 428 -6.73 -10.41 16.47
CA GLN A 428 -6.34 -10.73 17.85
C GLN A 428 -5.72 -12.12 17.99
N ARG A 429 -6.15 -13.07 17.18
CA ARG A 429 -5.60 -14.42 17.17
C ARG A 429 -4.19 -14.43 16.57
N ASN A 430 -4.00 -13.78 15.45
CA ASN A 430 -2.77 -13.84 14.66
C ASN A 430 -1.75 -12.79 15.10
N ARG A 431 -2.18 -11.59 15.52
CA ARG A 431 -1.29 -10.47 15.86
C ARG A 431 -0.21 -10.25 14.79
N ARG A 432 -0.51 -10.56 13.52
CA ARG A 432 0.43 -10.50 12.40
C ARG A 432 1.02 -9.09 12.28
N ILE A 433 2.32 -9.04 12.10
CA ILE A 433 3.09 -7.82 11.88
C ILE A 433 3.97 -8.02 10.65
N GLY A 434 4.15 -6.97 9.87
CA GLY A 434 5.11 -6.89 8.79
C GLY A 434 6.09 -5.75 9.05
N LEU A 435 7.18 -6.03 9.76
CA LEU A 435 8.29 -5.11 9.85
C LEU A 435 9.13 -5.23 8.59
N SER A 436 9.17 -4.15 7.80
CA SER A 436 9.84 -4.06 6.51
C SER A 436 11.17 -3.34 6.60
N LEU A 437 12.04 -3.62 5.65
CA LEU A 437 13.30 -2.89 5.42
C LEU A 437 13.22 -2.16 4.09
N THR A 438 13.73 -0.93 4.01
CA THR A 438 13.92 -0.16 2.77
C THR A 438 15.37 0.30 2.64
N GLY A 439 15.82 0.63 1.42
CA GLY A 439 17.22 0.95 1.16
C GLY A 439 18.15 -0.28 1.13
N ILE A 440 17.60 -1.46 0.88
CA ILE A 440 18.37 -2.71 0.92
C ILE A 440 19.47 -2.71 -0.15
N THR A 441 19.15 -2.29 -1.37
CA THR A 441 20.11 -2.25 -2.49
C THR A 441 21.17 -1.18 -2.27
N ASP A 442 20.83 -0.04 -1.66
CA ASP A 442 21.79 1.01 -1.29
C ASP A 442 22.88 0.45 -0.36
N VAL A 443 22.47 -0.31 0.67
CA VAL A 443 23.42 -0.85 1.67
C VAL A 443 24.20 -2.05 1.13
N ILE A 444 23.60 -2.84 0.24
CA ILE A 444 24.32 -3.94 -0.46
C ILE A 444 25.46 -3.39 -1.31
N ASP A 445 25.22 -2.29 -2.01
CA ASP A 445 26.25 -1.65 -2.84
C ASP A 445 27.37 -1.03 -1.99
N GLU A 446 27.08 -0.60 -0.76
CA GLU A 446 28.04 -0.02 0.17
C GLU A 446 28.83 -1.08 0.98
N ARG A 447 28.14 -2.08 1.55
CA ARG A 447 28.69 -3.03 2.53
C ARG A 447 28.86 -4.44 2.01
N GLY A 448 28.22 -4.76 0.90
CA GLY A 448 28.19 -6.11 0.34
C GLY A 448 27.04 -6.97 0.89
N LEU A 449 26.56 -7.86 0.04
CA LEU A 449 25.43 -8.74 0.33
C LEU A 449 25.63 -9.64 1.58
N PRO A 450 26.81 -10.28 1.81
CA PRO A 450 26.98 -11.17 2.97
C PRO A 450 26.75 -10.47 4.31
N GLU A 451 27.24 -9.24 4.50
CA GLU A 451 27.03 -8.47 5.73
C GLU A 451 25.56 -8.16 5.95
N ILE A 452 24.83 -7.78 4.90
CA ILE A 452 23.42 -7.45 4.99
C ILE A 452 22.56 -8.69 5.31
N LEU A 453 22.90 -9.85 4.76
CA LEU A 453 22.21 -11.11 5.12
C LEU A 453 22.43 -11.48 6.60
N GLU A 454 23.62 -11.22 7.14
CA GLU A 454 23.91 -11.40 8.57
C GLU A 454 23.08 -10.43 9.43
N TRP A 455 22.95 -9.16 9.02
CA TRP A 455 22.10 -8.19 9.71
C TRP A 455 20.63 -8.59 9.67
N MET A 456 20.15 -9.10 8.53
CA MET A 456 18.79 -9.59 8.35
C MET A 456 18.48 -10.75 9.31
N ASP A 457 19.38 -11.76 9.40
CA ASP A 457 19.18 -12.90 10.30
C ASP A 457 19.21 -12.46 11.77
N ALA A 458 20.21 -11.68 12.18
CA ALA A 458 20.30 -11.17 13.54
C ALA A 458 19.08 -10.28 13.90
N GLY A 459 18.64 -9.46 12.95
CA GLY A 459 17.47 -8.62 13.11
C GLY A 459 16.18 -9.41 13.28
N TYR A 460 15.98 -10.48 12.49
CA TYR A 460 14.83 -11.37 12.65
C TYR A 460 14.79 -12.00 14.05
N GLN A 461 15.93 -12.53 14.52
CA GLN A 461 16.02 -13.11 15.87
C GLN A 461 15.69 -12.07 16.94
N GLU A 462 16.19 -10.85 16.79
CA GLU A 462 15.88 -9.76 17.72
C GLU A 462 14.38 -9.40 17.70
N VAL A 463 13.75 -9.30 16.53
CA VAL A 463 12.31 -9.02 16.43
C VAL A 463 11.47 -10.11 17.09
N ARG A 464 11.83 -11.39 16.90
CA ARG A 464 11.13 -12.52 17.57
C ARG A 464 11.30 -12.44 19.09
N ARG A 465 12.50 -12.09 19.59
CA ARG A 465 12.77 -11.87 21.02
C ARG A 465 11.93 -10.72 21.57
N LEU A 466 11.84 -9.62 20.84
CA LEU A 466 11.03 -8.45 21.20
C LEU A 466 9.53 -8.79 21.20
N ASP A 467 9.07 -9.58 20.24
CA ASP A 467 7.66 -9.99 20.17
C ASP A 467 7.25 -10.75 21.43
N LYS A 468 8.09 -11.68 21.91
CA LYS A 468 7.84 -12.40 23.14
C LYS A 468 7.74 -11.44 24.34
N ILE A 469 8.71 -10.53 24.50
CA ILE A 469 8.75 -9.57 25.61
C ILE A 469 7.52 -8.66 25.61
N TYR A 470 7.17 -8.10 24.45
CA TYR A 470 6.01 -7.20 24.36
C TYR A 470 4.69 -7.92 24.50
N SER A 471 4.59 -9.15 24.02
CA SER A 471 3.40 -9.97 24.19
C SER A 471 3.15 -10.31 25.67
N GLU A 472 4.19 -10.67 26.41
CA GLU A 472 4.12 -10.89 27.85
C GLU A 472 3.74 -9.60 28.59
N TRP A 473 4.43 -8.48 28.31
CA TRP A 473 4.15 -7.18 28.93
C TRP A 473 2.74 -6.67 28.66
N LEU A 474 2.23 -6.79 27.43
CA LEU A 474 0.90 -6.34 27.04
C LEU A 474 -0.20 -7.38 27.32
N CYS A 475 0.17 -8.56 27.82
CA CYS A 475 -0.74 -9.68 28.04
C CYS A 475 -1.57 -10.05 26.78
N VAL A 476 -0.90 -10.16 25.64
CA VAL A 476 -1.49 -10.55 24.35
C VAL A 476 -0.71 -11.71 23.74
N ARG A 477 -1.27 -12.34 22.72
CA ARG A 477 -0.58 -13.41 21.98
C ARG A 477 0.66 -12.90 21.29
N GLU A 478 1.68 -13.75 21.15
CA GLU A 478 2.77 -13.54 20.23
C GLU A 478 2.24 -13.48 18.78
N SER A 479 2.92 -12.73 17.96
CA SER A 479 2.60 -12.57 16.54
C SER A 479 2.92 -13.87 15.79
N ASN A 480 2.01 -14.34 14.95
CA ASN A 480 2.27 -15.51 14.12
C ASN A 480 3.43 -15.22 13.12
N ARG A 481 3.48 -14.03 12.55
CA ARG A 481 4.56 -13.51 11.69
C ARG A 481 4.93 -12.09 12.11
N VAL A 482 6.19 -11.70 11.88
CA VAL A 482 6.74 -10.42 12.41
C VAL A 482 7.46 -9.57 11.37
N THR A 483 7.94 -10.15 10.27
CA THR A 483 8.79 -9.47 9.26
C THR A 483 8.24 -9.63 7.85
N THR A 484 8.58 -8.68 6.99
CA THR A 484 8.21 -8.65 5.57
C THR A 484 9.18 -7.77 4.77
N ILE A 485 9.04 -7.70 3.45
CA ILE A 485 9.58 -6.64 2.60
C ILE A 485 8.43 -6.04 1.81
N LYS A 486 8.16 -4.75 2.02
CA LYS A 486 7.19 -3.93 1.29
C LYS A 486 7.82 -3.29 0.05
N PRO A 487 7.03 -2.83 -0.94
CA PRO A 487 7.57 -2.09 -2.08
C PRO A 487 8.11 -0.70 -1.72
N GLU A 488 7.60 -0.01 -0.68
CA GLU A 488 8.11 1.23 -0.06
C GLU A 488 8.21 2.48 -0.98
N GLY A 489 7.45 2.54 -2.07
CA GLY A 489 7.65 3.54 -3.13
C GLY A 489 7.57 5.01 -2.70
N THR A 490 6.72 5.35 -1.71
CA THR A 490 6.56 6.75 -1.26
C THR A 490 7.32 7.01 0.04
N VAL A 491 7.30 6.06 0.98
CA VAL A 491 7.95 6.24 2.30
C VAL A 491 9.47 6.27 2.17
N SER A 492 10.05 5.49 1.25
CA SER A 492 11.49 5.53 0.96
C SER A 492 11.98 6.91 0.51
N LEU A 493 11.13 7.67 -0.19
CA LEU A 493 11.48 9.02 -0.65
C LEU A 493 11.75 9.99 0.51
N LEU A 494 11.12 9.78 1.67
CA LEU A 494 11.36 10.63 2.85
C LEU A 494 12.84 10.60 3.26
N SER A 495 13.47 9.43 3.21
CA SER A 495 14.86 9.24 3.61
C SER A 495 15.86 9.20 2.45
N GLY A 496 15.37 9.28 1.21
CA GLY A 496 16.20 9.15 0.02
C GLY A 496 16.71 7.73 -0.24
N ALA A 497 15.95 6.72 0.20
CA ALA A 497 16.29 5.32 0.04
C ALA A 497 15.77 4.76 -1.30
N SER A 498 16.42 3.71 -1.79
CA SER A 498 15.86 2.82 -2.79
C SER A 498 14.62 2.09 -2.22
N PRO A 499 13.58 1.83 -3.04
CA PRO A 499 12.30 1.31 -2.52
C PRO A 499 12.39 -0.19 -2.20
N GLY A 500 12.28 -0.54 -0.91
CA GLY A 500 12.28 -1.92 -0.44
C GLY A 500 13.52 -2.69 -0.87
N ILE A 501 13.31 -3.71 -1.73
CA ILE A 501 14.36 -4.57 -2.29
C ILE A 501 14.75 -4.20 -3.73
N HIS A 502 14.09 -3.19 -4.31
CA HIS A 502 14.25 -2.83 -5.71
C HIS A 502 15.45 -1.89 -5.93
N TRP A 503 16.11 -2.05 -7.07
CA TRP A 503 17.05 -1.04 -7.55
C TRP A 503 16.31 0.16 -8.11
N GLY A 504 16.90 1.34 -7.96
CA GLY A 504 16.31 2.57 -8.50
C GLY A 504 16.22 2.53 -10.04
N PRO A 505 15.12 3.04 -10.64
CA PRO A 505 14.92 2.95 -12.09
C PRO A 505 15.86 3.86 -12.91
N GLY A 506 16.37 4.92 -12.30
CA GLY A 506 17.18 5.94 -12.97
C GLY A 506 18.70 5.81 -12.78
N GLY A 507 19.19 4.81 -12.07
CA GLY A 507 20.61 4.71 -11.70
C GLY A 507 21.03 5.79 -10.70
N LYS A 508 22.31 6.22 -10.74
CA LYS A 508 22.87 7.17 -9.77
C LYS A 508 22.35 8.60 -9.93
N TYR A 509 22.16 9.06 -11.17
CA TYR A 509 21.67 10.41 -11.48
C TYR A 509 20.47 10.31 -12.41
N TYR A 510 19.35 10.93 -12.03
CA TYR A 510 18.16 10.93 -12.86
C TYR A 510 17.27 12.16 -12.61
N MET A 511 16.40 12.46 -13.58
CA MET A 511 15.30 13.41 -13.40
C MET A 511 14.06 12.66 -12.99
N ARG A 512 13.46 13.05 -11.88
CA ARG A 512 12.14 12.58 -11.43
C ARG A 512 11.08 13.56 -11.91
N ALA A 513 10.17 13.10 -12.76
CA ALA A 513 9.00 13.85 -13.19
C ALA A 513 7.85 13.63 -12.20
N ILE A 514 7.31 14.72 -11.64
CA ILE A 514 6.17 14.69 -10.71
C ILE A 514 5.06 15.55 -11.28
N ARG A 515 3.82 15.04 -11.22
CA ARG A 515 2.63 15.68 -11.74
C ARG A 515 1.93 16.50 -10.65
N PHE A 516 1.47 17.69 -11.06
CA PHE A 516 0.74 18.66 -10.24
C PHE A 516 -0.51 19.11 -10.97
N GLY A 517 -1.64 19.25 -10.28
CA GLY A 517 -2.85 19.83 -10.87
C GLY A 517 -2.65 21.28 -11.27
N GLY A 518 -3.36 21.71 -12.31
CA GLY A 518 -3.20 23.06 -12.86
C GLY A 518 -3.46 24.21 -11.88
N SER A 519 -4.29 23.96 -10.87
CA SER A 519 -4.58 24.88 -9.77
C SER A 519 -3.57 24.86 -8.61
N ASP A 520 -2.60 23.92 -8.63
CA ASP A 520 -1.61 23.80 -7.55
C ASP A 520 -0.65 24.97 -7.54
N LYS A 521 -0.69 25.77 -6.49
CA LYS A 521 0.14 26.98 -6.34
C LYS A 521 1.64 26.69 -6.24
N MET A 522 2.04 25.46 -5.92
CA MET A 522 3.45 25.07 -5.96
C MET A 522 4.07 25.20 -7.36
N ILE A 523 3.27 25.12 -8.42
CA ILE A 523 3.76 25.28 -9.80
C ILE A 523 4.44 26.64 -9.97
N SER A 524 3.87 27.70 -9.39
CA SER A 524 4.46 29.05 -9.44
C SER A 524 5.77 29.14 -8.66
N LEU A 525 5.86 28.46 -7.50
CA LEU A 525 7.09 28.41 -6.70
C LEU A 525 8.20 27.67 -7.44
N PHE A 526 7.89 26.52 -8.07
CA PHE A 526 8.86 25.78 -8.87
C PHE A 526 9.38 26.58 -10.05
N ARG A 527 8.50 27.29 -10.78
CA ARG A 527 8.90 28.17 -11.88
C ARG A 527 9.81 29.31 -11.40
N ALA A 528 9.44 29.96 -10.30
CA ALA A 528 10.24 31.03 -9.71
C ALA A 528 11.61 30.56 -9.23
N ALA A 529 11.69 29.32 -8.77
CA ALA A 529 12.92 28.67 -8.34
C ALA A 529 13.75 28.09 -9.50
N GLY A 530 13.28 28.16 -10.75
CA GLY A 530 14.02 27.73 -11.94
C GLY A 530 13.85 26.24 -12.30
N TYR A 531 12.90 25.54 -11.69
CA TYR A 531 12.61 24.16 -12.08
C TYR A 531 11.97 24.09 -13.46
N LYS A 532 12.30 23.04 -14.22
CA LYS A 532 11.64 22.75 -15.48
C LYS A 532 10.20 22.34 -15.22
N VAL A 533 9.23 23.10 -15.76
CA VAL A 533 7.79 22.90 -15.62
C VAL A 533 7.14 22.88 -16.99
N GLU A 534 6.54 21.76 -17.37
CA GLU A 534 5.87 21.57 -18.66
C GLU A 534 4.40 21.22 -18.45
N LYS A 535 3.53 21.46 -19.45
CA LYS A 535 2.18 20.90 -19.45
C LYS A 535 2.25 19.39 -19.65
N ASP A 536 1.41 18.64 -18.95
CA ASP A 536 1.25 17.21 -19.20
C ASP A 536 0.65 17.00 -20.60
N LEU A 537 1.20 16.03 -21.33
CA LEU A 537 0.79 15.75 -22.71
C LEU A 537 -0.52 14.93 -22.78
N VAL A 538 -0.91 14.30 -21.66
CA VAL A 538 -2.06 13.40 -21.56
C VAL A 538 -3.23 14.06 -20.84
N SER A 539 -2.97 14.84 -19.78
CA SER A 539 -3.99 15.44 -18.91
C SER A 539 -4.03 16.95 -19.09
N HIS A 540 -5.17 17.49 -19.56
CA HIS A 540 -5.30 18.91 -19.96
C HIS A 540 -5.07 19.93 -18.83
N ASP A 541 -5.35 19.57 -17.57
CA ASP A 541 -5.18 20.46 -16.39
C ASP A 541 -4.10 19.94 -15.44
N THR A 542 -2.95 19.54 -16.00
CA THR A 542 -1.84 18.98 -15.22
C THR A 542 -0.51 19.55 -15.74
N TYR A 543 0.41 19.77 -14.82
CA TYR A 543 1.79 20.14 -15.10
C TYR A 543 2.77 19.08 -14.58
N VAL A 544 3.87 18.93 -15.30
CA VAL A 544 4.99 18.05 -14.94
C VAL A 544 6.15 18.90 -14.47
N VAL A 545 6.64 18.65 -13.26
CA VAL A 545 7.83 19.31 -12.70
C VAL A 545 8.94 18.27 -12.58
N TYR A 546 10.16 18.64 -12.98
CA TYR A 546 11.31 17.75 -13.02
C TYR A 546 12.28 18.05 -11.88
N PHE A 547 12.54 17.04 -11.06
CA PHE A 547 13.45 17.12 -9.91
C PHE A 547 14.72 16.34 -10.19
N PRO A 548 15.90 16.97 -10.05
CA PRO A 548 17.17 16.28 -10.17
C PRO A 548 17.39 15.41 -8.91
N VAL A 549 17.69 14.15 -9.10
CA VAL A 549 17.93 13.19 -8.03
C VAL A 549 19.29 12.55 -8.17
N LYS A 550 20.02 12.52 -7.04
CA LYS A 550 21.22 11.71 -6.87
C LYS A 550 20.87 10.58 -5.90
N SER A 551 20.84 9.36 -6.41
CA SER A 551 20.58 8.14 -5.64
C SER A 551 21.85 7.67 -4.93
N ASN A 552 21.66 6.97 -3.80
CA ASN A 552 22.75 6.24 -3.15
C ASN A 552 23.04 4.90 -3.85
N ALA A 553 22.10 4.39 -4.63
CA ALA A 553 22.30 3.17 -5.43
C ALA A 553 23.35 3.40 -6.53
N HIS A 554 24.28 2.45 -6.67
CA HIS A 554 25.33 2.53 -7.69
C HIS A 554 24.87 1.96 -9.01
N ARG A 555 23.92 1.02 -9.02
CA ARG A 555 23.36 0.36 -10.20
C ARG A 555 21.87 0.72 -10.38
N SER A 556 21.46 0.82 -11.64
CA SER A 556 20.05 0.92 -11.99
C SER A 556 19.42 -0.47 -12.12
N GLU A 557 18.10 -0.54 -12.08
CA GLU A 557 17.35 -1.79 -12.31
C GLU A 557 17.65 -2.44 -13.68
N ARG A 558 18.07 -1.63 -14.69
CA ARG A 558 18.44 -2.12 -16.03
C ARG A 558 19.79 -2.82 -16.09
N GLU A 559 20.67 -2.54 -15.12
CA GLU A 559 21.99 -3.13 -15.01
C GLU A 559 22.00 -4.43 -14.19
N VAL A 560 20.82 -4.81 -13.64
CA VAL A 560 20.67 -5.97 -12.77
C VAL A 560 19.81 -7.03 -13.47
N SER A 561 20.34 -8.25 -13.57
CA SER A 561 19.66 -9.33 -14.28
C SER A 561 18.44 -9.86 -13.53
N VAL A 562 17.53 -10.52 -14.27
CA VAL A 562 16.38 -11.25 -13.71
C VAL A 562 16.81 -12.24 -12.63
N PHE A 563 17.92 -12.98 -12.83
CA PHE A 563 18.44 -13.93 -11.85
C PHE A 563 18.85 -13.25 -10.53
N GLU A 564 19.47 -12.08 -10.62
CA GLU A 564 19.91 -11.34 -9.44
C GLU A 564 18.72 -10.77 -8.67
N LYS A 565 17.70 -10.22 -9.37
CA LYS A 565 16.47 -9.69 -8.76
C LYS A 565 15.70 -10.79 -8.03
N ILE A 566 15.42 -11.90 -8.68
CA ILE A 566 14.73 -13.05 -8.08
C ILE A 566 15.58 -13.68 -6.97
N GLY A 567 16.89 -13.82 -7.19
CA GLY A 567 17.81 -14.35 -6.20
C GLY A 567 17.91 -13.53 -4.93
N LEU A 568 17.86 -12.17 -5.03
CA LEU A 568 17.83 -11.29 -3.87
C LEU A 568 16.51 -11.42 -3.10
N ALA A 569 15.38 -11.54 -3.80
CA ALA A 569 14.08 -11.78 -3.16
C ALA A 569 14.07 -13.12 -2.40
N ALA A 570 14.60 -14.19 -3.00
CA ALA A 570 14.73 -15.50 -2.35
C ALA A 570 15.63 -15.44 -1.10
N LYS A 571 16.73 -14.65 -1.14
CA LYS A 571 17.59 -14.43 0.03
C LYS A 571 16.89 -13.65 1.13
N ALA A 572 16.15 -12.59 0.79
CA ALA A 572 15.36 -11.84 1.75
C ALA A 572 14.26 -12.70 2.40
N GLN A 573 13.62 -13.61 1.62
CA GLN A 573 12.66 -14.57 2.14
C GLN A 573 13.34 -15.64 3.03
N HIS A 574 14.62 -15.93 2.79
CA HIS A 574 15.38 -16.90 3.56
C HIS A 574 15.87 -16.34 4.89
N TYR A 575 16.44 -15.13 4.89
CA TYR A 575 17.13 -14.56 6.05
C TYR A 575 16.27 -13.60 6.90
N TRP A 576 15.27 -12.96 6.30
CA TRP A 576 14.49 -11.91 6.96
C TRP A 576 13.01 -12.20 7.05
N SER A 577 12.33 -12.37 5.91
CA SER A 577 10.87 -12.31 5.86
C SER A 577 10.21 -13.62 6.26
N ASP A 578 9.40 -13.60 7.31
CA ASP A 578 8.51 -14.71 7.68
C ASP A 578 7.07 -14.56 7.12
N ASN A 579 6.67 -13.36 6.70
CA ASN A 579 5.58 -13.16 5.74
C ASN A 579 6.08 -13.37 4.31
N GLY A 580 5.75 -12.52 3.36
CA GLY A 580 6.24 -12.52 1.98
C GLY A 580 7.27 -11.43 1.72
N VAL A 581 7.84 -11.46 0.53
CA VAL A 581 8.69 -10.42 -0.04
C VAL A 581 7.96 -9.87 -1.26
N SER A 582 7.60 -8.57 -1.23
CA SER A 582 7.09 -7.90 -2.42
C SER A 582 8.24 -7.65 -3.39
N VAL A 583 8.19 -8.30 -4.54
CA VAL A 583 9.15 -8.08 -5.61
C VAL A 583 8.45 -7.99 -6.95
N THR A 584 8.76 -6.92 -7.69
CA THR A 584 8.42 -6.79 -9.10
C THR A 584 9.69 -6.92 -9.90
N VAL A 585 9.77 -7.96 -10.70
CA VAL A 585 10.93 -8.27 -11.54
C VAL A 585 10.77 -7.55 -12.87
N SER A 586 11.42 -6.40 -12.99
CA SER A 586 11.53 -5.70 -14.27
C SER A 586 12.51 -6.45 -15.18
N PHE A 587 12.17 -6.62 -16.47
CA PHE A 587 12.96 -7.35 -17.44
C PHE A 587 12.87 -6.76 -18.83
N ASP A 588 13.94 -6.84 -19.59
CA ASP A 588 13.95 -6.47 -21.00
C ASP A 588 13.29 -7.58 -21.85
N LYS A 589 12.26 -7.21 -22.61
CA LYS A 589 11.46 -8.15 -23.42
C LYS A 589 12.28 -8.91 -24.46
N GLU A 590 13.30 -8.26 -25.02
CA GLU A 590 14.08 -8.80 -26.14
C GLU A 590 15.24 -9.67 -25.64
N THR A 591 15.89 -9.23 -24.55
CA THR A 591 17.14 -9.85 -24.10
C THR A 591 16.97 -10.77 -22.89
N GLU A 592 15.94 -10.61 -22.05
CA GLU A 592 15.78 -11.35 -20.79
C GLU A 592 14.55 -12.28 -20.74
N LYS A 593 13.62 -12.21 -21.69
CA LYS A 593 12.43 -13.09 -21.74
C LYS A 593 12.76 -14.55 -21.45
N HIS A 594 13.79 -15.08 -22.11
CA HIS A 594 14.20 -16.49 -22.02
C HIS A 594 14.82 -16.86 -20.66
N LEU A 595 15.17 -15.88 -19.83
CA LEU A 595 15.76 -16.07 -18.51
C LEU A 595 14.70 -16.20 -17.39
N LEU A 596 13.45 -15.75 -17.62
CA LEU A 596 12.41 -15.73 -16.60
C LEU A 596 12.12 -17.13 -16.05
N VAL A 597 11.84 -18.09 -16.92
CA VAL A 597 11.47 -19.45 -16.49
C VAL A 597 12.63 -20.17 -15.80
N PRO A 598 13.87 -20.18 -16.31
CA PRO A 598 15.01 -20.73 -15.58
C PRO A 598 15.23 -20.10 -14.21
N ALA A 599 15.08 -18.77 -14.07
CA ALA A 599 15.24 -18.07 -12.80
C ALA A 599 14.12 -18.44 -11.81
N LEU A 600 12.88 -18.56 -12.27
CA LEU A 600 11.75 -19.01 -11.46
C LEU A 600 11.97 -20.45 -10.95
N ARG A 601 12.30 -21.38 -11.83
CA ARG A 601 12.56 -22.79 -11.45
C ARG A 601 13.67 -22.95 -10.42
N LEU A 602 14.68 -22.08 -10.46
CA LEU A 602 15.75 -22.08 -9.47
C LEU A 602 15.27 -21.66 -8.07
N HIS A 603 14.26 -20.80 -7.98
CA HIS A 603 13.88 -20.14 -6.73
C HIS A 603 12.43 -20.38 -6.27
N GLU A 604 11.58 -21.05 -7.05
CA GLU A 604 10.15 -21.25 -6.76
C GLU A 604 9.86 -21.84 -5.36
N GLY A 605 10.71 -22.75 -4.87
CA GLY A 605 10.62 -23.32 -3.52
C GLY A 605 11.07 -22.39 -2.40
N SER A 606 11.64 -21.22 -2.73
CA SER A 606 12.17 -20.21 -1.80
C SER A 606 11.42 -18.87 -1.86
N LEU A 607 10.38 -18.80 -2.67
CA LEU A 607 9.53 -17.63 -2.83
C LEU A 607 8.10 -17.91 -2.39
N LYS A 608 7.37 -16.87 -2.01
CA LYS A 608 5.91 -16.94 -1.74
C LYS A 608 5.10 -16.20 -2.79
N ALA A 609 5.67 -15.18 -3.41
CA ALA A 609 5.07 -14.43 -4.50
C ALA A 609 6.14 -13.77 -5.37
N VAL A 610 5.79 -13.48 -6.63
CA VAL A 610 6.59 -12.68 -7.57
C VAL A 610 5.66 -12.03 -8.60
N SER A 611 5.94 -10.77 -8.93
CA SER A 611 5.30 -10.03 -10.02
C SER A 611 6.32 -9.65 -11.07
N PHE A 612 5.85 -9.30 -12.28
CA PHE A 612 6.72 -9.00 -13.41
C PHE A 612 6.38 -7.64 -14.01
N LEU A 613 7.39 -6.99 -14.58
CA LEU A 613 7.23 -5.73 -15.31
C LEU A 613 8.09 -5.76 -16.57
N PRO A 614 7.50 -5.96 -17.75
CA PRO A 614 8.24 -5.86 -19.00
C PRO A 614 8.67 -4.41 -19.23
N MET A 615 9.97 -4.17 -19.38
CA MET A 615 10.52 -2.85 -19.66
C MET A 615 10.38 -2.55 -21.16
N SER A 616 9.87 -1.36 -21.48
CA SER A 616 9.93 -0.82 -22.82
C SER A 616 11.25 -0.07 -23.03
N ASN A 617 11.88 -0.30 -24.19
CA ASN A 617 13.02 0.47 -24.63
C ASN A 617 12.62 1.75 -25.38
N GLU A 618 11.32 1.93 -25.62
CA GLU A 618 10.81 3.14 -26.26
C GLU A 618 10.79 4.30 -25.26
N ALA A 619 11.56 5.34 -25.55
CA ALA A 619 11.48 6.60 -24.84
C ALA A 619 10.15 7.29 -25.18
N TYR A 620 9.23 7.34 -24.24
CA TYR A 620 8.02 8.15 -24.38
C TYR A 620 8.19 9.49 -23.66
N PRO A 621 7.53 10.55 -24.14
CA PRO A 621 7.65 11.87 -23.52
C PRO A 621 7.19 11.88 -22.06
N GLN A 622 7.88 12.67 -21.22
CA GLN A 622 7.53 12.88 -19.81
C GLN A 622 7.51 11.60 -18.94
N GLN A 623 8.49 10.70 -19.19
CA GLN A 623 8.70 9.53 -18.36
C GLN A 623 8.86 9.91 -16.87
N PRO A 624 8.37 9.10 -15.92
CA PRO A 624 8.52 9.35 -14.49
C PRO A 624 9.98 9.44 -14.05
N TYR A 625 10.87 8.72 -14.71
CA TYR A 625 12.30 8.68 -14.46
C TYR A 625 13.06 8.79 -15.78
N THR A 626 14.02 9.68 -15.85
CA THR A 626 14.91 9.84 -17.00
C THR A 626 16.35 9.85 -16.51
N GLN A 627 17.15 8.86 -16.86
CA GLN A 627 18.57 8.82 -16.54
C GLN A 627 19.30 10.01 -17.18
N ILE A 628 20.19 10.64 -16.41
CA ILE A 628 21.02 11.76 -16.85
C ILE A 628 22.47 11.54 -16.44
N THR A 629 23.38 12.28 -17.05
CA THR A 629 24.79 12.28 -16.66
C THR A 629 25.04 13.11 -15.40
N GLU A 630 26.21 12.95 -14.78
CA GLU A 630 26.62 13.78 -13.65
C GLU A 630 26.78 15.25 -14.06
N GLU A 631 27.24 15.51 -15.29
CA GLU A 631 27.37 16.86 -15.82
C GLU A 631 25.99 17.53 -16.00
N GLU A 632 25.02 16.82 -16.56
CA GLU A 632 23.64 17.30 -16.71
C GLU A 632 23.00 17.57 -15.34
N TYR A 633 23.20 16.67 -14.38
CA TYR A 633 22.74 16.84 -13.00
C TYR A 633 23.32 18.11 -12.38
N ASN A 634 24.64 18.30 -12.43
CA ASN A 634 25.32 19.48 -11.88
C ASN A 634 24.92 20.77 -12.61
N SER A 635 24.74 20.73 -13.92
CA SER A 635 24.27 21.86 -14.71
C SER A 635 22.86 22.28 -14.29
N TYR A 636 21.97 21.31 -14.08
CA TYR A 636 20.59 21.59 -13.64
C TYR A 636 20.57 22.18 -12.23
N LEU A 637 21.36 21.64 -11.29
CA LEU A 637 21.49 22.18 -9.94
C LEU A 637 21.94 23.64 -9.91
N GLY A 638 22.84 24.02 -10.81
CA GLY A 638 23.30 25.42 -10.96
C GLY A 638 22.20 26.39 -11.42
N SER A 639 21.10 25.88 -11.97
CA SER A 639 19.99 26.69 -12.51
C SER A 639 18.81 26.84 -11.52
N ILE A 640 18.73 26.03 -10.48
CA ILE A 640 17.63 26.06 -9.51
C ILE A 640 18.01 26.76 -8.21
N LYS A 641 17.02 27.34 -7.54
CA LYS A 641 17.16 28.03 -6.24
C LYS A 641 16.39 27.32 -5.15
N LYS A 642 16.75 27.59 -3.89
CA LYS A 642 16.00 27.10 -2.73
C LYS A 642 14.57 27.61 -2.77
N ILE A 643 13.62 26.70 -2.50
CA ILE A 643 12.20 26.99 -2.34
C ILE A 643 11.93 27.20 -0.85
N ASP A 644 11.22 28.25 -0.55
CA ASP A 644 10.69 28.48 0.80
C ASP A 644 9.28 27.87 0.91
N PHE A 645 9.17 26.80 1.63
CA PHE A 645 7.90 26.12 1.91
C PHE A 645 7.13 26.70 3.12
N SER A 646 7.65 27.75 3.78
CA SER A 646 7.03 28.34 4.98
C SER A 646 5.58 28.75 4.73
N ALA A 647 5.30 29.41 3.60
CA ALA A 647 3.96 29.83 3.23
C ALA A 647 2.95 28.66 3.11
N ILE A 648 3.44 27.49 2.74
CA ILE A 648 2.63 26.25 2.64
C ILE A 648 2.36 25.69 4.02
N TYR A 649 3.39 25.64 4.88
CA TYR A 649 3.21 25.22 6.26
C TYR A 649 2.26 26.15 7.04
N ASP A 650 2.33 27.46 6.77
CA ASP A 650 1.55 28.48 7.45
C ASP A 650 0.10 28.62 6.92
N GLY A 651 -0.35 27.71 6.07
CA GLY A 651 -1.75 27.55 5.70
C GLY A 651 -2.24 28.53 4.64
N VAL A 652 -1.37 29.22 3.94
CA VAL A 652 -1.75 30.13 2.85
C VAL A 652 -2.34 29.39 1.64
N ASP A 653 -2.06 28.07 1.54
CA ASP A 653 -2.45 27.25 0.39
C ASP A 653 -2.71 25.76 0.73
N ASN A 654 -3.89 25.27 0.36
CA ASN A 654 -4.22 23.85 0.41
C ASN A 654 -3.55 23.10 -0.77
N LEU A 655 -2.71 22.12 -0.45
CA LEU A 655 -2.11 21.21 -1.44
C LEU A 655 -3.00 19.98 -1.58
N GLU A 656 -3.48 19.71 -2.78
CA GLU A 656 -4.09 18.44 -3.13
C GLU A 656 -3.07 17.55 -3.85
N ALA A 657 -2.80 16.37 -3.30
CA ALA A 657 -1.99 15.38 -4.00
C ALA A 657 -2.82 14.75 -5.11
N ILE A 658 -2.55 15.11 -6.36
CA ILE A 658 -3.03 14.33 -7.50
C ILE A 658 -2.16 13.09 -7.60
N GLY A 659 -2.78 11.89 -7.51
CA GLY A 659 -2.07 10.63 -7.66
C GLY A 659 -1.44 10.52 -9.04
N ASP A 660 -0.19 10.08 -9.12
CA ASP A 660 0.44 9.69 -10.38
C ASP A 660 -0.39 8.57 -11.02
N ARG A 661 -0.76 8.71 -12.28
CA ARG A 661 -1.37 7.63 -13.10
C ARG A 661 -0.40 6.49 -13.40
N TYR A 662 0.88 6.70 -13.20
CA TYR A 662 1.93 5.71 -13.40
C TYR A 662 2.45 5.25 -12.05
N CYS A 663 2.76 3.97 -11.91
CA CYS A 663 3.24 3.35 -10.67
C CYS A 663 4.16 4.26 -9.86
N SER A 664 3.66 4.79 -8.76
CA SER A 664 4.48 4.97 -7.58
C SER A 664 4.37 3.66 -6.80
N ASN A 665 5.50 3.04 -6.48
CA ASN A 665 5.60 1.68 -5.94
C ASN A 665 4.77 1.36 -4.66
N ASP A 666 3.90 2.24 -4.19
CA ASP A 666 2.90 2.00 -3.13
C ASP A 666 1.49 1.76 -3.67
N THR A 667 1.27 2.01 -4.95
CA THR A 667 0.05 1.69 -5.66
C THR A 667 0.41 1.36 -7.10
N CYS A 668 0.42 0.09 -7.44
CA CYS A 668 0.47 -0.34 -8.82
C CYS A 668 -0.81 0.13 -9.51
N SER A 669 -0.71 1.18 -10.33
CA SER A 669 -1.64 1.47 -11.40
C SER A 669 -0.85 1.31 -12.70
N ILE A 670 -0.86 0.12 -13.25
CA ILE A 670 -0.44 -0.13 -14.63
C ILE A 670 -1.60 0.16 -15.53
#